data_c3b57e43cc9c712a2e48ba5cd24cec3b
#
_entry.id   c3b57e43cc9c712a2e48ba5cd24cec3b
#
_cell.length_a   1.000
_cell.length_b   1.000
_cell.length_c   1.000
_cell.angle_alpha   90.00
_cell.angle_beta   90.00
_cell.angle_gamma   90.00
#
_symmetry.space_group_name_H-M   'P 1'
#
loop_
_entity.id
_entity.type
_entity.pdbx_description
1 polymer ?
#
loop_
_entity_poly.entity_id
_entity_poly.type
_entity_poly.pdbx_seq_one_letter_code
_entity_poly.pdbx_strand_id
1 'polypeptide(L)'
;MRRQLLLLALLCALCGAERAAAQYYTWGSDPPQKWSAIRTPDVRMIYPDTVAGIARRTLFYIRSVRPDIGYGFRHGPMRIPFVMHPENFQSNGLVMYLPKRVEFLTSPAVDSYSMPWYKQLVAHEYRHAVQYNNLDRGVIRALSYVLGQQGSTIGLLCMPIWAMEGDAVMSETMHSSFGRGLQPSFSMAYRAMGSVGRDRRNIDRWFCGSYRDYIPDHYELGYQICSYAWERYGENIWDKVAWYGSRNPYVLATTRVALGKFYKTNVIKLFRETFDELERYWDSLPETGDSAVPLTALPEKNHTTYQWPLPLGDTAVVALKTDLDRVSRFVVIDRRTGGERTVCHTGLVSTRPSMADGRVWWTEYRRSTLFEQRVNSQLCYMDLADGVPRTAERQRNTLYPTASGEEFGWVEYNPDGRYTVVVRHGEGPERRFETPVRSEIHGLAWDDRTVAWYVLVTDDSGMWIGRIDSDGLHPITEGAYITLSNLRAGGGKLYYGSIASGRDEAHCYDLMARREYRITTSAYGSFAPAPADGGVLLTTYDRLGYRVAEQRVAADDSLLIPVTPSRLPVNLVNPPRKRWDVVNLDTVRYTRADSVGQSGEFRAKRYRKVPNLVNAHSWMPVAFNPFAAVDEHVIDLNVGLTLISQNLLSSAEAYASYGWNRHEGSLVNLGVRYFGLGVRFDLDASYGGNQLFYSLAGRDGQGNPVYQSRPAPDKYYSVGLSATLPLYFQRGYHTRQLSLSAGWNYSNGMVADLGKIEWENGSISNIQRVGFREGLHKVSFGAGFSDQVRMAHRDIAPRWGYTFSANYTFNPENTHFSDLISFYGQAYLPGFAPHNSVLVAATYQTSIGGYKFPSGYAPLSYKSTRLVPRGFTSADIVSNNYTAFQANYQLPVWYPEGGIGSVIYIKRIRLNAGGDYAQFRDVGRGGMTWRRIWSVGGDIVFDFNAFRQPASATSTFKLSCYHPSSGG
;
A
#
# COMPACT_ATOMS: atom_id res chain seq x y z
N MET A 1 23.23 27.46 -11.41
CA MET A 1 23.67 26.55 -10.36
C MET A 1 23.03 26.84 -8.96
N ARG A 2 23.23 28.03 -8.31
CA ARG A 2 22.60 28.35 -7.01
C ARG A 2 21.06 28.25 -7.00
N ARG A 3 20.37 28.80 -8.02
CA ARG A 3 18.90 28.71 -8.15
C ARG A 3 18.41 27.27 -8.38
N GLN A 4 19.17 26.47 -9.10
CA GLN A 4 18.85 25.06 -9.35
C GLN A 4 19.06 24.19 -8.11
N LEU A 5 20.09 24.50 -7.30
CA LEU A 5 20.33 23.85 -6.01
C LEU A 5 19.27 24.21 -4.99
N LEU A 6 18.81 25.46 -4.97
CA LEU A 6 17.67 25.89 -4.13
C LEU A 6 16.36 25.23 -4.55
N LEU A 7 16.09 25.14 -5.86
CA LEU A 7 14.92 24.43 -6.38
C LEU A 7 14.99 22.92 -6.09
N LEU A 8 16.17 22.32 -6.20
CA LEU A 8 16.38 20.90 -5.84
C LEU A 8 16.20 20.68 -4.34
N ALA A 9 16.74 21.58 -3.51
CA ALA A 9 16.54 21.53 -2.06
C ALA A 9 15.06 21.70 -1.67
N LEU A 10 14.36 22.62 -2.32
CA LEU A 10 12.91 22.83 -2.14
C LEU A 10 12.09 21.63 -2.64
N LEU A 11 12.41 21.07 -3.81
CA LEU A 11 11.81 19.86 -4.33
C LEU A 11 12.12 18.64 -3.46
N CYS A 12 13.34 18.50 -2.97
CA CYS A 12 13.72 17.45 -2.03
C CYS A 12 12.98 17.59 -0.69
N ALA A 13 12.78 18.82 -0.20
CA ALA A 13 12.01 19.09 1.01
C ALA A 13 10.51 18.76 0.79
N LEU A 14 9.94 19.18 -0.34
CA LEU A 14 8.53 18.94 -0.66
C LEU A 14 8.22 17.46 -0.99
N CYS A 15 9.05 16.81 -1.81
CA CYS A 15 8.86 15.40 -2.16
C CYS A 15 9.37 14.44 -1.07
N GLY A 16 10.33 14.87 -0.26
CA GLY A 16 10.91 14.06 0.81
C GLY A 16 10.00 13.91 2.02
N ALA A 17 9.20 14.94 2.35
CA ALA A 17 8.32 14.91 3.51
C ALA A 17 7.15 13.93 3.32
N GLU A 18 6.46 13.96 2.17
CA GLU A 18 5.35 13.03 1.89
C GLU A 18 5.82 11.58 1.72
N ARG A 19 6.99 11.36 1.12
CA ARG A 19 7.54 10.01 0.95
C ARG A 19 8.19 9.45 2.21
N ALA A 20 8.81 10.28 3.02
CA ALA A 20 9.27 9.88 4.34
C ALA A 20 8.07 9.46 5.20
N ALA A 21 6.94 10.20 5.13
CA ALA A 21 5.69 9.84 5.77
C ALA A 21 5.17 8.47 5.34
N ALA A 22 5.07 8.21 4.03
CA ALA A 22 4.59 6.94 3.49
C ALA A 22 5.52 5.76 3.84
N GLN A 23 6.83 5.98 3.95
CA GLN A 23 7.80 4.94 4.31
C GLN A 23 7.84 4.63 5.80
N TYR A 24 7.54 5.59 6.67
CA TYR A 24 7.48 5.37 8.13
C TYR A 24 6.28 4.51 8.56
N TYR A 25 5.20 4.48 7.79
CA TYR A 25 3.97 3.78 8.13
C TYR A 25 3.74 2.46 7.39
N THR A 26 4.74 1.97 6.65
CA THR A 26 4.54 0.78 5.81
C THR A 26 4.25 -0.49 6.61
N TRP A 27 4.70 -0.55 7.88
CA TRP A 27 4.56 -1.75 8.69
C TRP A 27 4.22 -1.34 10.12
N GLY A 28 3.13 -1.84 10.62
CA GLY A 28 2.69 -1.62 11.99
C GLY A 28 3.20 -2.70 12.96
N SER A 29 2.40 -3.02 13.97
CA SER A 29 2.74 -3.99 14.99
C SER A 29 2.69 -5.43 14.50
N ASP A 30 3.74 -6.18 14.77
CA ASP A 30 3.80 -7.64 14.60
C ASP A 30 3.35 -8.37 15.87
N PRO A 31 2.73 -9.56 15.77
CA PRO A 31 2.55 -10.42 16.92
C PRO A 31 3.87 -10.73 17.63
N PRO A 32 3.87 -10.89 18.95
CA PRO A 32 5.04 -11.31 19.68
C PRO A 32 5.56 -12.67 19.22
N GLN A 33 6.80 -12.70 18.72
CA GLN A 33 7.44 -13.93 18.24
C GLN A 33 8.95 -13.90 18.47
N LYS A 34 9.54 -15.10 18.40
CA LYS A 34 10.98 -15.26 18.53
C LYS A 34 11.64 -15.09 17.17
N TRP A 35 12.72 -14.32 17.12
CA TRP A 35 13.44 -14.00 15.91
C TRP A 35 14.87 -14.57 15.92
N SER A 36 15.33 -15.04 14.78
CA SER A 36 16.69 -15.51 14.53
C SER A 36 17.30 -14.78 13.34
N ALA A 37 18.61 -14.83 13.22
CA ALA A 37 19.33 -14.28 12.08
C ALA A 37 20.47 -15.19 11.65
N ILE A 38 20.61 -15.36 10.32
CA ILE A 38 21.76 -15.97 9.67
C ILE A 38 22.59 -14.85 9.04
N ARG A 39 23.91 -14.88 9.25
CA ARG A 39 24.85 -13.95 8.62
C ARG A 39 25.81 -14.72 7.74
N THR A 40 25.87 -14.31 6.48
CA THR A 40 26.89 -14.70 5.52
C THR A 40 27.78 -13.50 5.23
N PRO A 41 28.90 -13.65 4.50
CA PRO A 41 29.70 -12.51 4.05
C PRO A 41 28.87 -11.45 3.32
N ASP A 42 27.84 -11.88 2.58
CA ASP A 42 27.10 -11.08 1.64
C ASP A 42 25.69 -10.68 2.10
N VAL A 43 25.05 -11.54 2.91
CA VAL A 43 23.63 -11.43 3.27
C VAL A 43 23.45 -11.56 4.78
N ARG A 44 22.53 -10.78 5.33
CA ARG A 44 21.98 -10.94 6.66
C ARG A 44 20.50 -11.25 6.53
N MET A 45 20.09 -12.50 6.84
CA MET A 45 18.70 -12.93 6.84
C MET A 45 18.15 -12.88 8.26
N ILE A 46 17.06 -12.13 8.50
CA ILE A 46 16.37 -12.00 9.79
C ILE A 46 14.96 -12.58 9.62
N TYR A 47 14.59 -13.48 10.48
CA TYR A 47 13.33 -14.22 10.32
C TYR A 47 12.77 -14.72 11.66
N PRO A 48 11.45 -14.90 11.79
CA PRO A 48 10.85 -15.63 12.91
C PRO A 48 11.21 -17.10 12.90
N ASP A 49 11.40 -17.69 14.09
CA ASP A 49 11.81 -19.10 14.23
C ASP A 49 10.86 -20.07 13.53
N THR A 50 9.57 -19.72 13.41
CA THR A 50 8.55 -20.50 12.71
C THR A 50 8.85 -20.74 11.24
N VAL A 51 9.55 -19.81 10.56
CA VAL A 51 9.88 -19.90 9.13
C VAL A 51 11.35 -20.20 8.86
N ALA A 52 12.05 -20.83 9.81
CA ALA A 52 13.47 -21.14 9.67
C ALA A 52 13.80 -21.99 8.43
N GLY A 53 12.94 -22.93 8.05
CA GLY A 53 13.10 -23.74 6.84
C GLY A 53 13.00 -22.91 5.56
N ILE A 54 12.02 -22.02 5.52
CA ILE A 54 11.83 -21.09 4.40
C ILE A 54 13.01 -20.14 4.28
N ALA A 55 13.48 -19.56 5.40
CA ALA A 55 14.60 -18.64 5.43
C ALA A 55 15.90 -19.25 4.86
N ARG A 56 16.20 -20.51 5.20
CA ARG A 56 17.34 -21.23 4.65
C ARG A 56 17.21 -21.47 3.16
N ARG A 57 16.04 -21.90 2.70
CA ARG A 57 15.76 -22.11 1.28
C ARG A 57 15.88 -20.80 0.48
N THR A 58 15.32 -19.74 0.98
CA THR A 58 15.41 -18.41 0.34
C THR A 58 16.87 -17.92 0.29
N LEU A 59 17.62 -18.12 1.37
CA LEU A 59 19.06 -17.79 1.39
C LEU A 59 19.85 -18.58 0.33
N PHE A 60 19.51 -19.84 0.14
CA PHE A 60 20.11 -20.65 -0.91
C PHE A 60 19.82 -20.05 -2.30
N TYR A 61 18.58 -19.67 -2.60
CA TYR A 61 18.24 -19.04 -3.89
C TYR A 61 18.92 -17.67 -4.07
N ILE A 62 19.01 -16.84 -3.02
CA ILE A 62 19.75 -15.57 -3.07
C ILE A 62 21.22 -15.82 -3.46
N ARG A 63 21.87 -16.82 -2.85
CA ARG A 63 23.26 -17.15 -3.18
C ARG A 63 23.43 -17.70 -4.59
N SER A 64 22.47 -18.49 -5.07
CA SER A 64 22.49 -19.06 -6.42
C SER A 64 22.40 -18.00 -7.51
N VAL A 65 21.56 -16.96 -7.34
CA VAL A 65 21.42 -15.89 -8.34
C VAL A 65 22.43 -14.77 -8.20
N ARG A 66 23.09 -14.65 -7.03
CA ARG A 66 23.97 -13.52 -6.72
C ARG A 66 25.05 -13.23 -7.77
N PRO A 67 25.72 -14.24 -8.38
CA PRO A 67 26.73 -13.98 -9.40
C PRO A 67 26.20 -13.16 -10.57
N ASP A 68 24.97 -13.46 -10.99
CA ASP A 68 24.39 -12.98 -12.25
C ASP A 68 23.28 -11.93 -12.09
N ILE A 69 22.74 -11.74 -10.86
CA ILE A 69 21.64 -10.80 -10.62
C ILE A 69 22.01 -9.36 -11.00
N GLY A 70 23.31 -9.04 -11.02
CA GLY A 70 23.87 -7.78 -11.45
C GLY A 70 24.04 -7.62 -12.96
N TYR A 71 23.69 -8.64 -13.76
CA TYR A 71 23.90 -8.65 -15.20
C TYR A 71 23.37 -7.37 -15.86
N GLY A 72 24.20 -6.74 -16.69
CA GLY A 72 23.87 -5.49 -17.38
C GLY A 72 24.06 -4.21 -16.54
N PHE A 73 24.43 -4.29 -15.26
CA PHE A 73 24.86 -3.15 -14.44
C PHE A 73 26.36 -3.24 -14.10
N ARG A 74 27.01 -2.09 -13.90
CA ARG A 74 28.44 -2.00 -13.51
C ARG A 74 28.76 -2.58 -12.15
N HIS A 75 27.79 -2.52 -11.24
CA HIS A 75 27.95 -2.95 -9.86
C HIS A 75 26.88 -3.97 -9.51
N GLY A 76 27.26 -5.08 -8.90
CA GLY A 76 26.34 -6.08 -8.36
C GLY A 76 25.51 -5.57 -7.18
N PRO A 77 24.76 -6.44 -6.50
CA PRO A 77 23.87 -6.03 -5.42
C PRO A 77 24.66 -5.48 -4.22
N MET A 78 24.09 -4.45 -3.58
CA MET A 78 24.63 -3.97 -2.31
C MET A 78 24.43 -5.02 -1.21
N ARG A 79 25.27 -4.93 -0.18
CA ARG A 79 25.04 -5.70 1.05
C ARG A 79 23.83 -5.12 1.77
N ILE A 80 22.74 -5.89 1.86
CA ILE A 80 21.46 -5.46 2.41
C ILE A 80 20.88 -6.56 3.31
N PRO A 81 20.27 -6.24 4.48
CA PRO A 81 19.56 -7.22 5.27
C PRO A 81 18.24 -7.61 4.61
N PHE A 82 17.87 -8.88 4.75
CA PHE A 82 16.58 -9.44 4.39
C PHE A 82 15.78 -9.72 5.65
N VAL A 83 14.53 -9.31 5.69
CA VAL A 83 13.60 -9.55 6.80
C VAL A 83 12.41 -10.32 6.27
N MET A 84 12.00 -11.38 6.97
CA MET A 84 10.87 -12.22 6.56
C MET A 84 9.67 -12.01 7.48
N HIS A 85 8.49 -11.85 6.88
CA HIS A 85 7.22 -11.60 7.55
C HIS A 85 6.19 -12.69 7.22
N PRO A 86 6.02 -13.71 8.06
CA PRO A 86 5.03 -14.77 7.83
C PRO A 86 3.61 -14.38 8.25
N GLU A 87 3.46 -13.31 8.98
CA GLU A 87 2.17 -12.90 9.56
C GLU A 87 1.25 -12.21 8.56
N ASN A 88 1.80 -11.72 7.45
CA ASN A 88 1.02 -11.11 6.40
C ASN A 88 0.75 -12.12 5.28
N PHE A 89 -0.52 -12.50 5.13
CA PHE A 89 -0.94 -13.44 4.09
C PHE A 89 -1.07 -12.80 2.70
N GLN A 90 -1.00 -11.50 2.58
CA GLN A 90 -0.85 -10.85 1.27
C GLN A 90 0.57 -11.07 0.76
N SER A 91 0.70 -11.81 -0.33
CA SER A 91 2.02 -12.04 -0.94
C SER A 91 2.59 -10.73 -1.49
N ASN A 92 3.80 -10.41 -1.08
CA ASN A 92 4.54 -9.26 -1.58
C ASN A 92 6.03 -9.38 -1.25
N GLY A 93 6.84 -8.61 -1.95
CA GLY A 93 8.20 -8.28 -1.59
C GLY A 93 8.42 -6.79 -1.76
N LEU A 94 9.37 -6.24 -1.06
CA LEU A 94 9.75 -4.85 -1.28
C LEU A 94 11.17 -4.56 -0.79
N VAL A 95 11.81 -3.62 -1.44
CA VAL A 95 13.11 -3.10 -1.02
C VAL A 95 12.96 -1.70 -0.47
N MET A 96 13.16 -1.58 0.83
CA MET A 96 13.07 -0.32 1.55
C MET A 96 14.38 0.45 1.47
N TYR A 97 14.27 1.76 1.30
CA TYR A 97 15.41 2.65 1.30
C TYR A 97 15.77 3.17 2.70
N LEU A 98 14.78 3.25 3.59
CA LEU A 98 14.92 3.83 4.92
C LEU A 98 14.24 2.98 6.00
N PRO A 99 15.00 2.29 6.84
CA PRO A 99 16.38 1.88 6.63
C PRO A 99 16.51 0.85 5.49
N LYS A 100 17.66 0.79 4.85
CA LYS A 100 17.90 -0.13 3.73
C LYS A 100 17.72 -1.57 4.17
N ARG A 101 16.73 -2.27 3.58
CA ARG A 101 16.43 -3.68 3.78
C ARG A 101 15.54 -4.23 2.66
N VAL A 102 15.54 -5.52 2.49
CA VAL A 102 14.58 -6.25 1.66
C VAL A 102 13.59 -6.93 2.60
N GLU A 103 12.31 -6.79 2.36
CA GLU A 103 11.26 -7.46 3.11
C GLU A 103 10.56 -8.49 2.24
N PHE A 104 10.43 -9.70 2.76
CA PHE A 104 9.74 -10.80 2.11
C PHE A 104 8.52 -11.20 2.92
N LEU A 105 7.34 -11.08 2.32
CA LEU A 105 6.14 -11.71 2.83
C LEU A 105 6.17 -13.18 2.39
N THR A 106 6.13 -14.08 3.37
CA THR A 106 6.43 -15.50 3.10
C THR A 106 5.25 -16.28 2.52
N SER A 107 4.06 -15.70 2.51
CA SER A 107 2.90 -16.33 1.88
C SER A 107 3.01 -16.27 0.36
N PRO A 108 2.92 -17.41 -0.35
CA PRO A 108 2.93 -17.43 -1.79
C PRO A 108 1.78 -16.62 -2.40
N ALA A 109 1.98 -16.11 -3.61
CA ALA A 109 0.92 -15.47 -4.36
C ALA A 109 -0.19 -16.50 -4.67
N VAL A 110 -1.43 -16.06 -4.53
CA VAL A 110 -2.59 -16.94 -4.75
C VAL A 110 -2.71 -17.34 -6.22
N ASP A 111 -2.53 -16.37 -7.11
CA ASP A 111 -2.45 -16.60 -8.56
C ASP A 111 -0.97 -16.61 -8.96
N SER A 112 -0.26 -17.65 -8.53
CA SER A 112 1.17 -17.80 -8.79
C SER A 112 1.46 -18.27 -10.21
N TYR A 113 2.69 -18.09 -10.63
CA TYR A 113 3.25 -18.62 -11.85
C TYR A 113 3.80 -20.03 -11.59
N SER A 114 4.24 -20.70 -12.65
CA SER A 114 4.81 -22.05 -12.60
C SER A 114 6.19 -22.12 -11.92
N MET A 115 6.46 -21.21 -10.98
CA MET A 115 7.68 -21.14 -10.20
C MET A 115 7.39 -20.91 -8.72
N PRO A 116 8.07 -21.62 -7.82
CA PRO A 116 7.95 -21.36 -6.40
C PRO A 116 8.18 -19.90 -6.05
N TRP A 117 7.30 -19.37 -5.21
CA TRP A 117 7.24 -17.95 -4.85
C TRP A 117 8.58 -17.34 -4.42
N TYR A 118 9.37 -18.09 -3.64
CA TYR A 118 10.66 -17.57 -3.14
C TYR A 118 11.74 -17.40 -4.23
N LYS A 119 11.70 -18.20 -5.29
CA LYS A 119 12.57 -17.99 -6.46
C LYS A 119 12.20 -16.69 -7.18
N GLN A 120 10.90 -16.49 -7.38
CA GLN A 120 10.39 -15.28 -8.04
C GLN A 120 10.75 -14.03 -7.25
N LEU A 121 10.46 -14.00 -5.92
CA LEU A 121 10.84 -12.90 -5.05
C LEU A 121 12.33 -12.57 -5.12
N VAL A 122 13.17 -13.61 -5.07
CA VAL A 122 14.63 -13.40 -5.13
C VAL A 122 15.05 -12.78 -6.46
N ALA A 123 14.55 -13.29 -7.59
CA ALA A 123 14.89 -12.76 -8.90
C ALA A 123 14.44 -11.30 -9.11
N HIS A 124 13.34 -10.91 -8.46
CA HIS A 124 12.78 -9.56 -8.54
C HIS A 124 13.42 -8.61 -7.51
N GLU A 125 13.24 -8.87 -6.22
CA GLU A 125 13.62 -7.95 -5.16
C GLU A 125 15.13 -7.77 -5.04
N TYR A 126 15.91 -8.84 -5.29
CA TYR A 126 17.36 -8.70 -5.23
C TYR A 126 17.91 -7.88 -6.41
N ARG A 127 17.17 -7.78 -7.52
CA ARG A 127 17.48 -6.87 -8.62
C ARG A 127 17.39 -5.41 -8.19
N HIS A 128 16.44 -5.04 -7.33
CA HIS A 128 16.39 -3.69 -6.77
C HIS A 128 17.62 -3.35 -5.91
N ALA A 129 18.20 -4.33 -5.19
CA ALA A 129 19.45 -4.11 -4.48
C ALA A 129 20.63 -3.79 -5.42
N VAL A 130 20.61 -4.29 -6.67
CA VAL A 130 21.57 -3.91 -7.72
C VAL A 130 21.33 -2.49 -8.20
N GLN A 131 20.09 -2.16 -8.52
CA GLN A 131 19.70 -0.82 -8.98
C GLN A 131 20.08 0.24 -7.94
N TYR A 132 19.76 0.00 -6.67
CA TYR A 132 20.08 0.90 -5.56
C TYR A 132 21.59 1.07 -5.37
N ASN A 133 22.39 0.00 -5.53
CA ASN A 133 23.83 0.10 -5.47
C ASN A 133 24.41 0.96 -6.59
N ASN A 134 23.81 0.94 -7.79
CA ASN A 134 24.25 1.74 -8.92
C ASN A 134 23.79 3.20 -8.84
N LEU A 135 22.65 3.45 -8.21
CA LEU A 135 22.15 4.81 -7.91
C LEU A 135 22.89 5.47 -6.74
N ASP A 136 23.35 4.69 -5.75
CA ASP A 136 24.08 5.17 -4.58
C ASP A 136 25.59 5.31 -4.87
N ARG A 137 25.93 6.16 -5.86
CA ARG A 137 27.31 6.42 -6.31
C ARG A 137 27.56 7.92 -6.51
N GLY A 138 28.79 8.29 -6.78
CA GLY A 138 29.18 9.66 -7.09
C GLY A 138 28.68 10.69 -6.08
N VAL A 139 27.98 11.72 -6.56
CA VAL A 139 27.45 12.80 -5.71
C VAL A 139 26.39 12.29 -4.74
N ILE A 140 25.51 11.35 -5.16
CA ILE A 140 24.52 10.73 -4.26
C ILE A 140 25.24 10.04 -3.07
N ARG A 141 26.32 9.32 -3.34
CA ARG A 141 27.13 8.70 -2.28
C ARG A 141 27.74 9.74 -1.35
N ALA A 142 28.25 10.84 -1.88
CA ALA A 142 28.76 11.93 -1.07
C ALA A 142 27.67 12.56 -0.18
N LEU A 143 26.46 12.76 -0.74
CA LEU A 143 25.30 13.22 0.02
C LEU A 143 24.90 12.24 1.12
N SER A 144 25.06 10.94 0.91
CA SER A 144 24.76 9.94 1.95
C SER A 144 25.70 10.02 3.17
N TYR A 145 26.89 10.55 3.03
CA TYR A 145 27.77 10.83 4.17
C TYR A 145 27.30 12.05 4.98
N VAL A 146 26.58 12.99 4.35
CA VAL A 146 26.08 14.20 5.01
C VAL A 146 24.66 14.01 5.56
N LEU A 147 23.83 13.18 4.91
CA LEU A 147 22.41 13.00 5.20
C LEU A 147 22.06 11.57 5.67
N GLY A 148 23.05 10.70 5.83
CA GLY A 148 22.84 9.29 6.07
C GLY A 148 22.14 8.62 4.90
N GLN A 149 21.40 7.56 5.15
CA GLN A 149 20.67 6.82 4.10
C GLN A 149 19.64 7.70 3.37
N GLN A 150 19.15 8.76 3.99
CA GLN A 150 18.24 9.71 3.36
C GLN A 150 18.88 10.41 2.15
N GLY A 151 20.17 10.66 2.18
CA GLY A 151 20.91 11.17 1.02
C GLY A 151 20.84 10.25 -0.20
N SER A 152 20.80 8.94 0.03
CA SER A 152 20.68 7.94 -1.04
C SER A 152 19.29 7.95 -1.71
N THR A 153 18.22 8.40 -1.04
CA THR A 153 16.87 8.45 -1.62
C THR A 153 16.77 9.42 -2.80
N ILE A 154 17.65 10.42 -2.86
CA ILE A 154 17.75 11.33 -4.01
C ILE A 154 18.00 10.56 -5.31
N GLY A 155 18.70 9.42 -5.23
CA GLY A 155 18.91 8.51 -6.36
C GLY A 155 17.62 8.03 -7.01
N LEU A 156 16.53 7.86 -6.25
CA LEU A 156 15.23 7.44 -6.79
C LEU A 156 14.62 8.44 -7.76
N LEU A 157 15.03 9.71 -7.70
CA LEU A 157 14.61 10.74 -8.67
C LEU A 157 15.36 10.62 -10.00
N CYS A 158 16.47 9.88 -10.03
CA CYS A 158 17.33 9.75 -11.19
C CYS A 158 16.92 8.64 -12.16
N MET A 159 16.11 7.69 -11.67
CA MET A 159 15.56 6.59 -12.49
C MET A 159 14.06 6.41 -12.15
N PRO A 160 13.17 6.42 -13.14
CA PRO A 160 11.73 6.29 -12.88
C PRO A 160 11.37 4.91 -12.29
N ILE A 161 10.39 4.87 -11.40
CA ILE A 161 9.94 3.62 -10.75
C ILE A 161 9.50 2.59 -11.80
N TRP A 162 8.75 2.99 -12.82
CA TRP A 162 8.32 2.07 -13.87
C TRP A 162 9.51 1.39 -14.61
N ALA A 163 10.64 2.08 -14.73
CA ALA A 163 11.84 1.51 -15.33
C ALA A 163 12.58 0.58 -14.36
N MET A 164 12.55 0.88 -13.06
CA MET A 164 13.11 0.00 -12.03
C MET A 164 12.31 -1.30 -11.95
N GLU A 165 10.99 -1.21 -11.93
CA GLU A 165 10.10 -2.38 -11.89
C GLU A 165 10.17 -3.18 -13.20
N GLY A 166 10.20 -2.50 -14.34
CA GLY A 166 10.36 -3.16 -15.64
C GLY A 166 11.67 -3.92 -15.80
N ASP A 167 12.77 -3.37 -15.29
CA ASP A 167 14.08 -4.06 -15.26
C ASP A 167 14.07 -5.24 -14.27
N ALA A 168 13.32 -5.14 -13.16
CA ALA A 168 13.17 -6.25 -12.21
C ALA A 168 12.32 -7.39 -12.80
N VAL A 169 11.22 -7.11 -13.50
CA VAL A 169 10.45 -8.10 -14.27
C VAL A 169 11.31 -8.72 -15.38
N MET A 170 12.14 -7.93 -16.02
CA MET A 170 13.10 -8.46 -16.99
C MET A 170 14.11 -9.39 -16.34
N SER A 171 14.58 -9.11 -15.12
CA SER A 171 15.45 -10.01 -14.35
C SER A 171 14.79 -11.38 -14.09
N GLU A 172 13.51 -11.41 -13.66
CA GLU A 172 12.78 -12.67 -13.51
C GLU A 172 12.75 -13.47 -14.82
N THR A 173 12.48 -12.75 -15.93
CA THR A 173 12.35 -13.34 -17.26
C THR A 173 13.68 -13.85 -17.81
N MET A 174 14.78 -13.18 -17.47
CA MET A 174 16.14 -13.63 -17.82
C MET A 174 16.57 -14.89 -17.08
N HIS A 175 16.19 -14.98 -15.80
CA HIS A 175 16.61 -16.05 -14.93
C HIS A 175 15.68 -17.27 -14.91
N SER A 176 14.58 -17.29 -15.69
CA SER A 176 13.62 -18.40 -15.71
C SER A 176 12.93 -18.55 -17.06
N SER A 177 12.33 -19.72 -17.31
CA SER A 177 11.51 -19.96 -18.50
C SER A 177 10.08 -19.44 -18.38
N PHE A 178 9.71 -18.81 -17.26
CA PHE A 178 8.32 -18.41 -16.97
C PHE A 178 8.19 -17.14 -16.13
N GLY A 179 9.17 -16.25 -16.18
CA GLY A 179 9.02 -14.90 -15.63
C GLY A 179 7.79 -14.16 -16.18
N ARG A 180 7.30 -13.16 -15.45
CA ARG A 180 6.07 -12.42 -15.83
C ARG A 180 6.08 -11.89 -17.25
N GLY A 181 7.24 -11.48 -17.76
CA GLY A 181 7.38 -11.03 -19.15
C GLY A 181 7.05 -12.06 -20.22
N LEU A 182 7.03 -13.36 -19.87
CA LEU A 182 6.66 -14.45 -20.78
C LEU A 182 5.18 -14.83 -20.70
N GLN A 183 4.43 -14.31 -19.70
CA GLN A 183 3.02 -14.62 -19.55
C GLN A 183 2.19 -13.90 -20.63
N PRO A 184 1.26 -14.57 -21.33
CA PRO A 184 0.43 -13.95 -22.34
C PRO A 184 -0.44 -12.80 -21.77
N SER A 185 -0.97 -12.96 -20.56
CA SER A 185 -1.76 -11.95 -19.85
C SER A 185 -0.99 -10.66 -19.58
N PHE A 186 0.35 -10.71 -19.50
CA PHE A 186 1.18 -9.56 -19.17
C PHE A 186 1.23 -8.48 -20.27
N SER A 187 0.90 -8.82 -21.51
CA SER A 187 0.76 -7.86 -22.61
C SER A 187 -0.68 -7.73 -23.12
N MET A 188 -1.59 -8.52 -22.58
CA MET A 188 -2.96 -8.69 -23.06
C MET A 188 -3.74 -7.38 -23.14
N ALA A 189 -3.69 -6.56 -22.09
CA ALA A 189 -4.43 -5.30 -22.04
C ALA A 189 -3.93 -4.31 -23.11
N TYR A 190 -2.62 -4.20 -23.30
CA TYR A 190 -2.06 -3.36 -24.36
C TYR A 190 -2.44 -3.85 -25.76
N ARG A 191 -2.44 -5.18 -25.95
CA ARG A 191 -2.80 -5.79 -27.22
C ARG A 191 -4.28 -5.58 -27.54
N ALA A 192 -5.17 -5.76 -26.55
CA ALA A 192 -6.60 -5.58 -26.73
C ALA A 192 -7.02 -4.12 -27.00
N MET A 193 -6.28 -3.17 -26.42
CA MET A 193 -6.53 -1.74 -26.69
C MET A 193 -6.15 -1.34 -28.11
N GLY A 194 -5.17 -2.00 -28.75
CA GLY A 194 -4.67 -1.69 -30.08
C GLY A 194 -4.10 -0.27 -30.22
N SER A 195 -3.72 0.10 -31.40
CA SER A 195 -3.16 1.43 -31.73
C SER A 195 -4.16 2.56 -31.51
N VAL A 196 -5.44 2.32 -31.79
CA VAL A 196 -6.53 3.30 -31.61
C VAL A 196 -6.79 3.58 -30.13
N GLY A 197 -6.68 2.54 -29.28
CA GLY A 197 -6.87 2.66 -27.83
C GLY A 197 -5.70 3.35 -27.12
N ARG A 198 -4.50 3.28 -27.70
CA ARG A 198 -3.30 3.96 -27.21
C ARG A 198 -3.20 5.35 -27.80
N ASP A 199 -3.80 6.34 -27.15
CA ASP A 199 -3.68 7.73 -27.57
C ASP A 199 -2.22 8.18 -27.48
N ARG A 200 -1.54 8.21 -28.62
CA ARG A 200 -0.12 8.59 -28.72
C ARG A 200 0.16 10.06 -28.37
N ARG A 201 -0.88 10.91 -28.35
CA ARG A 201 -0.73 12.31 -27.96
C ARG A 201 -0.61 12.48 -26.46
N ASN A 202 -1.17 11.58 -25.69
CA ASN A 202 -1.27 11.66 -24.23
C ASN A 202 -0.45 10.55 -23.55
N ILE A 203 0.82 10.43 -23.93
CA ILE A 203 1.71 9.34 -23.47
C ILE A 203 1.86 9.32 -21.94
N ASP A 204 1.82 10.46 -21.27
CA ASP A 204 2.07 10.57 -19.84
C ASP A 204 1.02 9.82 -18.99
N ARG A 205 -0.20 9.62 -19.49
CA ARG A 205 -1.22 8.83 -18.80
C ARG A 205 -0.83 7.36 -18.59
N TRP A 206 -0.05 6.80 -19.52
CA TRP A 206 0.41 5.41 -19.44
C TRP A 206 1.42 5.19 -18.31
N PHE A 207 2.17 6.23 -17.96
CA PHE A 207 3.11 6.21 -16.85
C PHE A 207 2.43 6.60 -15.52
N CYS A 208 1.55 7.59 -15.57
CA CYS A 208 0.97 8.21 -14.36
C CYS A 208 -0.37 7.61 -13.95
N GLY A 209 -1.02 6.81 -14.81
CA GLY A 209 -2.38 6.32 -14.63
C GLY A 209 -3.44 7.39 -14.94
N SER A 210 -4.71 6.99 -14.90
CA SER A 210 -5.86 7.83 -15.17
C SER A 210 -6.97 7.56 -14.15
N TYR A 211 -7.76 8.57 -13.79
CA TYR A 211 -9.00 8.37 -13.05
C TYR A 211 -10.20 8.15 -13.99
N ARG A 212 -10.06 8.54 -15.25
CA ARG A 212 -11.13 8.40 -16.25
C ARG A 212 -11.16 7.02 -16.88
N ASP A 213 -9.98 6.53 -17.30
CA ASP A 213 -9.84 5.30 -18.06
C ASP A 213 -9.00 4.27 -17.28
N TYR A 214 -9.19 3.00 -17.59
CA TYR A 214 -8.29 1.95 -17.14
C TYR A 214 -6.94 2.08 -17.86
N ILE A 215 -5.88 2.02 -17.10
CA ILE A 215 -4.49 1.97 -17.60
C ILE A 215 -3.84 0.73 -17.00
N PRO A 216 -3.22 -0.14 -17.83
CA PRO A 216 -2.44 -1.27 -17.34
C PRO A 216 -1.31 -0.84 -16.39
N ASP A 217 -0.84 -1.77 -15.59
CA ASP A 217 0.14 -1.49 -14.55
C ASP A 217 1.48 -1.03 -15.15
N HIS A 218 2.22 -0.26 -14.37
CA HIS A 218 3.55 0.23 -14.72
C HIS A 218 4.62 -0.88 -14.78
N TYR A 219 4.39 -2.06 -14.19
CA TYR A 219 5.22 -3.26 -14.35
C TYR A 219 5.19 -3.77 -15.78
N GLU A 220 3.99 -3.89 -16.35
CA GLU A 220 3.80 -4.31 -17.74
C GLU A 220 4.44 -3.33 -18.70
N LEU A 221 4.14 -2.03 -18.55
CA LEU A 221 4.73 -0.96 -19.36
C LEU A 221 6.25 -0.95 -19.25
N GLY A 222 6.77 -1.01 -18.04
CA GLY A 222 8.19 -0.97 -17.75
C GLY A 222 8.94 -2.12 -18.38
N TYR A 223 8.41 -3.34 -18.28
CA TYR A 223 9.00 -4.51 -18.91
C TYR A 223 9.08 -4.37 -20.43
N GLN A 224 7.98 -3.96 -21.07
CA GLN A 224 7.96 -3.81 -22.54
C GLN A 224 9.02 -2.82 -23.02
N ILE A 225 9.14 -1.66 -22.37
CA ILE A 225 10.13 -0.64 -22.73
C ILE A 225 11.56 -1.10 -22.40
N CYS A 226 11.79 -1.74 -21.25
CA CYS A 226 13.12 -2.21 -20.85
C CYS A 226 13.62 -3.33 -21.77
N SER A 227 12.78 -4.31 -22.09
CA SER A 227 13.13 -5.42 -22.97
C SER A 227 13.40 -4.97 -24.40
N TYR A 228 12.56 -4.07 -24.95
CA TYR A 228 12.80 -3.44 -26.24
C TYR A 228 14.13 -2.68 -26.28
N ALA A 229 14.36 -1.84 -25.26
CA ALA A 229 15.57 -1.04 -25.19
C ALA A 229 16.84 -1.89 -25.11
N TRP A 230 16.78 -2.99 -24.37
CA TRP A 230 17.91 -3.93 -24.32
C TRP A 230 18.19 -4.56 -25.67
N GLU A 231 17.16 -5.06 -26.35
CA GLU A 231 17.28 -5.65 -27.68
C GLU A 231 17.83 -4.63 -28.69
N ARG A 232 17.30 -3.41 -28.67
CA ARG A 232 17.64 -2.32 -29.59
C ARG A 232 19.07 -1.82 -29.44
N TYR A 233 19.57 -1.72 -28.19
CA TYR A 233 20.89 -1.13 -27.90
C TYR A 233 21.95 -2.17 -27.51
N GLY A 234 21.59 -3.43 -27.35
CA GLY A 234 22.50 -4.53 -26.99
C GLY A 234 23.05 -4.47 -25.57
N GLU A 235 22.55 -3.56 -24.74
CA GLU A 235 22.96 -3.37 -23.34
C GLU A 235 21.80 -2.85 -22.48
N ASN A 236 21.94 -2.95 -21.16
CA ASN A 236 21.00 -2.32 -20.23
C ASN A 236 21.23 -0.80 -20.22
N ILE A 237 20.33 -0.06 -20.87
CA ILE A 237 20.44 1.40 -20.94
C ILE A 237 20.36 2.08 -19.58
N TRP A 238 19.71 1.43 -18.59
CA TRP A 238 19.49 1.96 -17.26
C TRP A 238 20.79 2.01 -16.44
N ASP A 239 21.81 1.21 -16.77
CA ASP A 239 23.14 1.33 -16.18
C ASP A 239 23.73 2.73 -16.41
N LYS A 240 23.70 3.22 -17.65
CA LYS A 240 24.22 4.55 -17.97
C LYS A 240 23.34 5.67 -17.43
N VAL A 241 22.02 5.46 -17.34
CA VAL A 241 21.09 6.39 -16.70
C VAL A 241 21.41 6.51 -15.19
N ALA A 242 21.57 5.40 -14.49
CA ALA A 242 21.94 5.38 -13.07
C ALA A 242 23.34 5.99 -12.84
N TRP A 243 24.29 5.66 -13.71
CA TRP A 243 25.67 6.22 -13.65
C TRP A 243 25.68 7.74 -13.83
N TYR A 244 24.91 8.26 -14.77
CA TYR A 244 24.80 9.70 -15.01
C TYR A 244 24.06 10.39 -13.86
N GLY A 245 22.92 9.86 -13.46
CA GLY A 245 22.07 10.41 -12.41
C GLY A 245 22.77 10.48 -11.06
N SER A 246 23.47 9.43 -10.69
CA SER A 246 24.20 9.38 -9.41
C SER A 246 25.33 10.45 -9.31
N ARG A 247 25.81 10.95 -10.42
CA ARG A 247 26.84 11.99 -10.50
C ARG A 247 26.29 13.39 -10.72
N ASN A 248 25.09 13.49 -11.29
CA ASN A 248 24.45 14.76 -11.66
C ASN A 248 23.01 14.86 -11.10
N PRO A 249 22.76 14.61 -9.80
CA PRO A 249 21.42 14.59 -9.25
C PRO A 249 20.72 15.96 -9.25
N TYR A 250 21.47 17.03 -9.47
CA TYR A 250 20.97 18.39 -9.60
C TYR A 250 20.38 18.73 -10.98
N VAL A 251 20.47 17.79 -11.93
CA VAL A 251 19.88 17.96 -13.27
C VAL A 251 18.42 17.54 -13.21
N LEU A 252 17.51 18.47 -13.48
CA LEU A 252 16.10 18.16 -13.64
C LEU A 252 15.89 17.23 -14.86
N ALA A 253 15.02 16.24 -14.71
CA ALA A 253 14.77 15.24 -15.74
C ALA A 253 16.04 14.46 -16.17
N THR A 254 16.83 14.01 -15.23
CA THR A 254 18.10 13.28 -15.38
C THR A 254 18.00 12.15 -16.39
N THR A 255 16.93 11.35 -16.33
CA THR A 255 16.65 10.25 -17.29
C THR A 255 16.63 10.75 -18.74
N ARG A 256 15.94 11.85 -19.01
CA ARG A 256 15.85 12.43 -20.34
C ARG A 256 17.22 12.87 -20.87
N VAL A 257 18.00 13.53 -20.00
CA VAL A 257 19.34 14.02 -20.37
C VAL A 257 20.30 12.86 -20.62
N ALA A 258 20.28 11.84 -19.77
CA ALA A 258 21.11 10.66 -19.92
C ALA A 258 20.78 9.88 -21.21
N LEU A 259 19.51 9.60 -21.46
CA LEU A 259 19.07 8.92 -22.68
C LEU A 259 19.44 9.71 -23.94
N GLY A 260 19.26 11.03 -23.93
CA GLY A 260 19.68 11.90 -25.06
C GLY A 260 21.18 11.88 -25.29
N LYS A 261 21.97 11.91 -24.22
CA LYS A 261 23.43 11.93 -24.29
C LYS A 261 24.02 10.62 -24.82
N PHE A 262 23.58 9.49 -24.29
CA PHE A 262 24.21 8.19 -24.56
C PHE A 262 23.56 7.44 -25.72
N TYR A 263 22.26 7.61 -25.93
CA TYR A 263 21.47 6.78 -26.87
C TYR A 263 20.75 7.59 -27.95
N LYS A 264 20.85 8.92 -27.94
CA LYS A 264 20.13 9.82 -28.86
C LYS A 264 18.62 9.59 -28.86
N THR A 265 18.07 9.23 -27.72
CA THR A 265 16.64 8.91 -27.51
C THR A 265 16.06 9.60 -26.28
N ASN A 266 14.79 9.38 -26.00
CA ASN A 266 14.08 9.82 -24.81
C ASN A 266 12.92 8.85 -24.52
N VAL A 267 12.28 8.99 -23.34
CA VAL A 267 11.20 8.09 -22.90
C VAL A 267 10.03 8.04 -23.89
N ILE A 268 9.64 9.17 -24.49
CA ILE A 268 8.53 9.23 -25.47
C ILE A 268 8.87 8.45 -26.73
N LYS A 269 10.10 8.62 -27.24
CA LYS A 269 10.57 7.90 -28.41
C LYS A 269 10.68 6.41 -28.13
N LEU A 270 11.22 6.01 -26.98
CA LEU A 270 11.28 4.61 -26.58
C LEU A 270 9.88 3.99 -26.47
N PHE A 271 8.92 4.69 -25.85
CA PHE A 271 7.53 4.23 -25.77
C PHE A 271 6.96 3.96 -27.18
N ARG A 272 7.09 4.93 -28.09
CA ARG A 272 6.57 4.79 -29.46
C ARG A 272 7.21 3.64 -30.20
N GLU A 273 8.53 3.57 -30.20
CA GLU A 273 9.29 2.50 -30.89
C GLU A 273 8.96 1.12 -30.33
N THR A 274 8.80 1.00 -29.01
CA THR A 274 8.40 -0.24 -28.34
C THR A 274 7.03 -0.71 -28.83
N PHE A 275 6.04 0.18 -28.82
CA PHE A 275 4.69 -0.21 -29.24
C PHE A 275 4.53 -0.34 -30.75
N ASP A 276 5.33 0.36 -31.54
CA ASP A 276 5.39 0.14 -33.00
C ASP A 276 5.97 -1.24 -33.34
N GLU A 277 6.94 -1.74 -32.56
CA GLU A 277 7.45 -3.11 -32.70
C GLU A 277 6.42 -4.14 -32.27
N LEU A 278 5.81 -3.95 -31.08
CA LEU A 278 4.80 -4.86 -30.55
C LEU A 278 3.59 -4.98 -31.46
N GLU A 279 3.09 -3.87 -32.03
CA GLU A 279 1.98 -3.87 -32.98
C GLU A 279 2.32 -4.67 -34.23
N ARG A 280 3.47 -4.41 -34.82
CA ARG A 280 3.93 -5.19 -36.01
C ARG A 280 4.03 -6.68 -35.72
N TYR A 281 4.49 -7.03 -34.52
CA TYR A 281 4.56 -8.43 -34.10
C TYR A 281 3.17 -9.02 -33.90
N TRP A 282 2.27 -8.35 -33.19
CA TRP A 282 0.92 -8.82 -32.95
C TRP A 282 0.09 -8.93 -34.24
N ASP A 283 0.26 -8.01 -35.17
CA ASP A 283 -0.38 -8.04 -36.49
C ASP A 283 0.15 -9.20 -37.36
N SER A 284 1.36 -9.71 -37.08
CA SER A 284 1.93 -10.87 -37.76
C SER A 284 1.45 -12.20 -37.21
N LEU A 285 0.79 -12.21 -36.02
CA LEU A 285 0.26 -13.44 -35.44
C LEU A 285 -1.01 -13.88 -36.19
N PRO A 286 -1.25 -15.20 -36.26
CA PRO A 286 -2.52 -15.70 -36.81
C PRO A 286 -3.73 -15.08 -36.10
N GLU A 287 -4.66 -14.55 -36.88
CA GLU A 287 -5.92 -14.04 -36.34
C GLU A 287 -6.68 -15.21 -35.70
N THR A 288 -7.08 -14.99 -34.44
CA THR A 288 -7.81 -15.99 -33.67
C THR A 288 -9.04 -15.30 -33.09
N GLY A 289 -10.22 -15.82 -33.45
CA GLY A 289 -11.48 -15.34 -32.87
C GLY A 289 -11.80 -16.03 -31.56
N ASP A 290 -12.72 -15.45 -30.81
CA ASP A 290 -13.27 -16.03 -29.60
C ASP A 290 -14.26 -17.14 -29.96
N SER A 291 -14.04 -18.37 -29.48
CA SER A 291 -14.99 -19.48 -29.65
C SER A 291 -16.12 -19.42 -28.64
N ALA A 292 -15.91 -18.79 -27.47
CA ALA A 292 -16.93 -18.62 -26.44
C ALA A 292 -17.88 -17.45 -26.75
N VAL A 293 -19.16 -17.63 -26.46
CA VAL A 293 -20.18 -16.61 -26.68
C VAL A 293 -20.37 -15.76 -25.42
N PRO A 294 -20.21 -14.44 -25.49
CA PRO A 294 -20.43 -13.57 -24.36
C PRO A 294 -21.86 -13.55 -23.86
N LEU A 295 -22.06 -13.69 -22.55
CA LEU A 295 -23.35 -13.55 -21.86
C LEU A 295 -23.58 -12.12 -21.35
N THR A 296 -22.52 -11.34 -21.14
CA THR A 296 -22.60 -9.98 -20.65
C THR A 296 -22.05 -8.98 -21.68
N ALA A 297 -22.69 -7.81 -21.74
CA ALA A 297 -22.15 -6.67 -22.47
C ALA A 297 -21.21 -5.86 -21.57
N LEU A 298 -20.14 -5.28 -22.16
CA LEU A 298 -19.29 -4.30 -21.47
C LEU A 298 -19.79 -2.89 -21.78
N PRO A 299 -19.84 -2.00 -20.79
CA PRO A 299 -20.14 -0.60 -20.99
C PRO A 299 -19.12 0.07 -21.91
N GLU A 300 -19.54 0.92 -22.83
CA GLU A 300 -18.67 1.56 -23.83
C GLU A 300 -17.52 2.40 -23.25
N LYS A 301 -17.69 2.93 -22.04
CA LYS A 301 -16.75 3.90 -21.42
C LYS A 301 -16.27 3.49 -20.05
N ASN A 302 -16.54 2.26 -19.60
CA ASN A 302 -16.17 1.84 -18.27
C ASN A 302 -15.51 0.46 -18.29
N HIS A 303 -14.25 0.39 -17.94
CA HIS A 303 -13.57 -0.88 -17.79
C HIS A 303 -14.23 -1.69 -16.67
N THR A 304 -14.69 -2.90 -17.01
CA THR A 304 -15.42 -3.77 -16.11
C THR A 304 -14.76 -5.14 -16.07
N THR A 305 -14.62 -5.69 -14.88
CA THR A 305 -14.03 -6.99 -14.64
C THR A 305 -15.07 -7.91 -14.01
N TYR A 306 -15.44 -8.96 -14.73
CA TYR A 306 -16.14 -10.11 -14.17
C TYR A 306 -15.14 -11.22 -13.92
N GLN A 307 -15.23 -11.89 -12.79
CA GLN A 307 -14.32 -12.96 -12.38
C GLN A 307 -15.11 -14.15 -11.85
N TRP A 308 -14.57 -15.34 -12.08
CA TRP A 308 -15.02 -16.59 -11.48
C TRP A 308 -16.52 -16.85 -11.62
N PRO A 309 -17.01 -17.03 -12.84
CA PRO A 309 -18.42 -17.35 -13.07
C PRO A 309 -18.76 -18.69 -12.40
N LEU A 310 -19.93 -18.73 -11.76
CA LEU A 310 -20.48 -19.89 -11.06
C LEU A 310 -21.87 -20.20 -11.66
N PRO A 311 -22.14 -21.42 -12.15
CA PRO A 311 -23.45 -21.75 -12.66
C PRO A 311 -24.51 -21.73 -11.54
N LEU A 312 -25.66 -21.09 -11.80
CA LEU A 312 -26.81 -21.08 -10.92
C LEU A 312 -28.04 -21.67 -11.70
N GLY A 313 -28.08 -23.01 -11.72
CA GLY A 313 -28.96 -23.71 -12.62
C GLY A 313 -28.71 -23.36 -14.10
N ASP A 314 -29.70 -23.59 -14.96
CA ASP A 314 -29.59 -23.35 -16.39
C ASP A 314 -29.86 -21.90 -16.81
N THR A 315 -30.35 -21.07 -15.90
CA THR A 315 -30.89 -19.75 -16.23
C THR A 315 -30.03 -18.57 -15.78
N ALA A 316 -29.11 -18.79 -14.86
CA ALA A 316 -28.36 -17.70 -14.28
C ALA A 316 -26.87 -18.04 -13.98
N VAL A 317 -26.07 -17.02 -13.81
CA VAL A 317 -24.65 -17.11 -13.42
C VAL A 317 -24.40 -16.16 -12.28
N VAL A 318 -23.66 -16.59 -11.26
CA VAL A 318 -23.11 -15.72 -10.22
C VAL A 318 -21.68 -15.38 -10.58
N ALA A 319 -21.30 -14.11 -10.51
CA ALA A 319 -19.92 -13.68 -10.75
C ALA A 319 -19.49 -12.57 -9.79
N LEU A 320 -18.20 -12.46 -9.53
CA LEU A 320 -17.63 -11.29 -8.86
C LEU A 320 -17.41 -10.19 -9.90
N LYS A 321 -18.01 -9.02 -9.68
CA LYS A 321 -17.89 -7.85 -10.56
C LYS A 321 -17.17 -6.71 -9.88
N THR A 322 -16.26 -6.07 -10.61
CA THR A 322 -15.58 -4.82 -10.21
C THR A 322 -15.53 -3.90 -11.41
N ASP A 323 -15.69 -2.60 -11.21
CA ASP A 323 -15.52 -1.58 -12.25
C ASP A 323 -14.92 -0.30 -11.67
N LEU A 324 -14.67 0.70 -12.52
CA LEU A 324 -14.04 1.96 -12.08
C LEU A 324 -14.95 2.78 -11.15
N ASP A 325 -16.27 2.54 -11.18
CA ASP A 325 -17.27 3.30 -10.42
C ASP A 325 -17.72 2.62 -9.14
N ARG A 326 -17.51 1.30 -9.02
CA ARG A 326 -17.99 0.50 -7.89
C ARG A 326 -16.97 -0.54 -7.46
N VAL A 327 -16.91 -0.76 -6.18
CA VAL A 327 -16.07 -1.80 -5.55
C VAL A 327 -16.58 -3.20 -5.86
N SER A 328 -15.78 -4.22 -5.52
CA SER A 328 -16.08 -5.63 -5.74
C SER A 328 -17.42 -6.04 -5.11
N ARG A 329 -18.22 -6.76 -5.89
CA ARG A 329 -19.56 -7.23 -5.51
C ARG A 329 -19.94 -8.51 -6.25
N PHE A 330 -20.69 -9.39 -5.62
CA PHE A 330 -21.33 -10.49 -6.32
C PHE A 330 -22.57 -10.01 -7.06
N VAL A 331 -22.70 -10.45 -8.30
CA VAL A 331 -23.86 -10.20 -9.17
C VAL A 331 -24.44 -11.51 -9.64
N VAL A 332 -25.77 -11.56 -9.80
CA VAL A 332 -26.49 -12.62 -10.51
C VAL A 332 -26.82 -12.09 -11.89
N ILE A 333 -26.47 -12.85 -12.90
CA ILE A 333 -26.62 -12.52 -14.33
C ILE A 333 -27.61 -13.52 -14.94
N ASP A 334 -28.66 -13.02 -15.57
CA ASP A 334 -29.59 -13.83 -16.36
C ASP A 334 -28.91 -14.25 -17.67
N ARG A 335 -28.79 -15.56 -17.93
CA ARG A 335 -28.08 -16.10 -19.12
C ARG A 335 -28.73 -15.73 -20.44
N ARG A 336 -30.03 -15.51 -20.45
CA ARG A 336 -30.78 -15.22 -21.67
C ARG A 336 -30.72 -13.73 -22.04
N THR A 337 -30.82 -12.85 -21.05
CA THR A 337 -30.94 -11.40 -21.27
C THR A 337 -29.64 -10.64 -21.03
N GLY A 338 -28.69 -11.22 -20.32
CA GLY A 338 -27.51 -10.53 -19.82
C GLY A 338 -27.81 -9.52 -18.71
N GLY A 339 -29.06 -9.44 -18.26
CA GLY A 339 -29.48 -8.56 -17.16
C GLY A 339 -28.84 -8.96 -15.85
N GLU A 340 -28.41 -7.97 -15.02
CA GLU A 340 -27.71 -8.25 -13.79
C GLU A 340 -28.34 -7.61 -12.55
N ARG A 341 -28.22 -8.31 -11.42
CA ARG A 341 -28.62 -7.83 -10.10
C ARG A 341 -27.46 -7.98 -9.11
N THR A 342 -27.09 -6.88 -8.43
CA THR A 342 -26.13 -6.95 -7.32
C THR A 342 -26.73 -7.69 -6.14
N VAL A 343 -25.98 -8.63 -5.57
CA VAL A 343 -26.35 -9.39 -4.38
C VAL A 343 -25.73 -8.77 -3.13
N CYS A 344 -24.40 -8.69 -3.08
CA CYS A 344 -23.70 -8.07 -1.96
C CYS A 344 -22.34 -7.50 -2.37
N HIS A 345 -21.85 -6.54 -1.61
CA HIS A 345 -20.48 -6.04 -1.72
C HIS A 345 -19.52 -6.89 -0.88
N THR A 346 -18.31 -7.08 -1.37
CA THR A 346 -17.28 -7.90 -0.72
C THR A 346 -16.11 -7.05 -0.24
N GLY A 347 -15.30 -7.63 0.64
CA GLY A 347 -13.95 -7.16 0.90
C GLY A 347 -13.00 -7.45 -0.27
N LEU A 348 -11.70 -7.57 0.03
CA LEU A 348 -10.71 -8.06 -0.92
C LEU A 348 -10.78 -9.59 -0.98
N VAL A 349 -11.43 -10.12 -2.01
CA VAL A 349 -11.51 -11.56 -2.24
C VAL A 349 -10.11 -12.09 -2.53
N SER A 350 -9.69 -13.15 -1.84
CA SER A 350 -8.33 -13.68 -1.94
C SER A 350 -8.23 -14.86 -2.91
N THR A 351 -9.21 -15.76 -2.94
CA THR A 351 -9.22 -16.92 -3.84
C THR A 351 -10.58 -17.07 -4.53
N ARG A 352 -10.60 -17.89 -5.57
CA ARG A 352 -11.84 -18.16 -6.33
C ARG A 352 -12.97 -18.61 -5.41
N PRO A 353 -14.20 -18.13 -5.60
CA PRO A 353 -15.37 -18.59 -4.88
C PRO A 353 -15.83 -19.97 -5.37
N SER A 354 -16.67 -20.60 -4.56
CA SER A 354 -17.42 -21.81 -4.91
C SER A 354 -18.87 -21.67 -4.50
N MET A 355 -19.75 -22.45 -5.11
CA MET A 355 -21.17 -22.41 -4.81
C MET A 355 -21.77 -23.82 -4.85
N ALA A 356 -22.61 -24.13 -3.87
CA ALA A 356 -23.50 -25.28 -3.85
C ALA A 356 -24.80 -24.86 -3.14
N ASP A 357 -25.94 -25.42 -3.58
CA ASP A 357 -27.27 -25.26 -2.96
C ASP A 357 -27.67 -23.79 -2.71
N GLY A 358 -27.32 -22.90 -3.65
CA GLY A 358 -27.62 -21.47 -3.52
C GLY A 358 -26.79 -20.71 -2.50
N ARG A 359 -25.78 -21.34 -1.91
CA ARG A 359 -24.81 -20.71 -1.01
C ARG A 359 -23.48 -20.50 -1.71
N VAL A 360 -23.00 -19.25 -1.70
CA VAL A 360 -21.69 -18.86 -2.22
C VAL A 360 -20.68 -18.81 -1.07
N TRP A 361 -19.55 -19.47 -1.28
CA TRP A 361 -18.40 -19.47 -0.37
C TRP A 361 -17.23 -18.74 -1.04
N TRP A 362 -16.53 -17.87 -0.28
CA TRP A 362 -15.32 -17.20 -0.75
C TRP A 362 -14.37 -16.89 0.40
N THR A 363 -13.19 -16.43 0.10
CA THR A 363 -12.21 -15.98 1.09
C THR A 363 -11.86 -14.52 0.89
N GLU A 364 -11.64 -13.79 2.00
CA GLU A 364 -11.28 -12.38 2.00
C GLU A 364 -10.01 -12.14 2.81
N TYR A 365 -9.14 -11.26 2.31
CA TYR A 365 -8.06 -10.73 3.15
C TYR A 365 -8.63 -9.88 4.26
N ARG A 366 -8.26 -10.20 5.50
CA ARG A 366 -8.67 -9.48 6.69
C ARG A 366 -7.49 -9.18 7.58
N ARG A 367 -7.37 -7.92 7.95
CA ARG A 367 -6.41 -7.45 8.93
C ARG A 367 -6.76 -7.97 10.31
N SER A 368 -5.76 -8.29 11.11
CA SER A 368 -5.94 -8.62 12.53
C SER A 368 -6.53 -7.43 13.28
N THR A 369 -7.34 -7.74 14.28
CA THR A 369 -7.94 -6.71 15.15
C THR A 369 -6.87 -5.89 15.87
N LEU A 370 -5.75 -6.50 16.28
CA LEU A 370 -4.74 -5.87 17.12
C LEU A 370 -3.43 -5.58 16.38
N PHE A 371 -2.97 -6.50 15.53
CA PHE A 371 -1.67 -6.42 14.89
C PHE A 371 -1.80 -5.96 13.44
N GLU A 372 -1.25 -4.80 13.15
CA GLU A 372 -1.39 -4.18 11.83
C GLU A 372 -0.77 -4.98 10.70
N GLN A 373 0.37 -5.61 10.95
CA GLN A 373 1.05 -6.41 9.94
C GLN A 373 0.41 -7.78 9.71
N ARG A 374 -0.42 -8.24 10.64
CA ARG A 374 -1.06 -9.53 10.50
C ARG A 374 -2.31 -9.42 9.64
N VAL A 375 -2.24 -10.01 8.46
CA VAL A 375 -3.36 -10.16 7.52
C VAL A 375 -3.61 -11.65 7.32
N ASN A 376 -4.85 -12.07 7.45
CA ASN A 376 -5.27 -13.46 7.24
C ASN A 376 -6.22 -13.54 6.04
N SER A 377 -6.32 -14.73 5.45
CA SER A 377 -7.39 -15.08 4.51
C SER A 377 -8.52 -15.75 5.29
N GLN A 378 -9.69 -15.11 5.32
CA GLN A 378 -10.85 -15.51 6.11
C GLN A 378 -11.95 -16.09 5.23
N LEU A 379 -12.46 -17.27 5.60
CA LEU A 379 -13.61 -17.89 4.93
C LEU A 379 -14.90 -17.11 5.21
N CYS A 380 -15.63 -16.81 4.14
CA CYS A 380 -16.93 -16.12 4.15
C CYS A 380 -17.95 -16.90 3.34
N TYR A 381 -19.21 -16.68 3.63
CA TYR A 381 -20.32 -17.22 2.86
C TYR A 381 -21.54 -16.31 2.87
N MET A 382 -22.44 -16.51 1.90
CA MET A 382 -23.78 -15.94 1.87
C MET A 382 -24.74 -16.88 1.18
N ASP A 383 -25.98 -16.84 1.60
CA ASP A 383 -27.10 -17.46 0.87
C ASP A 383 -27.62 -16.43 -0.15
N LEU A 384 -27.80 -16.85 -1.40
CA LEU A 384 -28.28 -15.97 -2.46
C LEU A 384 -29.70 -15.44 -2.21
N ALA A 385 -30.46 -16.13 -1.35
CA ALA A 385 -31.80 -15.75 -0.97
C ALA A 385 -31.86 -14.46 -0.15
N ASP A 386 -30.89 -14.27 0.76
CA ASP A 386 -30.85 -13.09 1.64
C ASP A 386 -29.73 -12.10 1.28
N GLY A 387 -28.70 -12.55 0.57
CA GLY A 387 -27.57 -11.74 0.15
C GLY A 387 -26.71 -11.18 1.30
N VAL A 388 -26.81 -11.76 2.50
CA VAL A 388 -26.12 -11.29 3.70
C VAL A 388 -24.77 -11.98 3.86
N PRO A 389 -23.63 -11.24 3.75
CA PRO A 389 -22.31 -11.81 3.98
C PRO A 389 -22.13 -12.24 5.44
N ARG A 390 -21.68 -13.47 5.62
CA ARG A 390 -21.35 -14.08 6.93
C ARG A 390 -19.91 -14.54 6.93
N THR A 391 -19.33 -14.61 8.12
CA THR A 391 -17.96 -15.11 8.32
C THR A 391 -18.04 -16.49 8.99
N ALA A 392 -17.35 -17.47 8.44
CA ALA A 392 -17.20 -18.76 9.11
C ALA A 392 -16.25 -18.61 10.31
N GLU A 393 -16.57 -19.28 11.42
CA GLU A 393 -15.80 -19.21 12.67
C GLU A 393 -14.45 -19.95 12.58
N ARG A 394 -13.55 -19.47 11.75
CA ARG A 394 -12.22 -20.06 11.58
C ARG A 394 -11.17 -18.96 11.53
N GLN A 395 -10.12 -19.10 12.33
CA GLN A 395 -9.03 -18.12 12.45
C GLN A 395 -7.77 -18.50 11.66
N ARG A 396 -7.84 -19.46 10.76
CA ARG A 396 -6.70 -19.90 9.93
C ARG A 396 -6.80 -19.34 8.54
N ASN A 397 -5.64 -19.14 7.89
CA ASN A 397 -5.58 -18.73 6.49
C ASN A 397 -6.24 -19.79 5.62
N THR A 398 -7.45 -19.53 5.19
CA THR A 398 -8.28 -20.43 4.37
C THR A 398 -8.27 -19.98 2.93
N LEU A 399 -8.13 -20.91 2.01
CA LEU A 399 -7.98 -20.71 0.58
C LEU A 399 -8.85 -21.70 -0.18
N TYR A 400 -9.22 -21.35 -1.39
CA TYR A 400 -9.85 -22.24 -2.39
C TYR A 400 -11.04 -23.04 -1.84
N PRO A 401 -12.06 -22.39 -1.22
CA PRO A 401 -13.23 -23.10 -0.79
C PRO A 401 -13.87 -23.82 -1.98
N THR A 402 -14.22 -25.09 -1.80
CA THR A 402 -14.79 -25.93 -2.83
C THR A 402 -15.99 -26.66 -2.25
N ALA A 403 -17.17 -26.40 -2.82
CA ALA A 403 -18.44 -26.99 -2.44
C ALA A 403 -19.04 -27.72 -3.65
N SER A 404 -19.51 -28.97 -3.47
CA SER A 404 -20.19 -29.76 -4.49
C SER A 404 -21.11 -30.78 -3.81
N GLY A 405 -22.41 -30.55 -3.85
CA GLY A 405 -23.38 -31.36 -3.09
C GLY A 405 -23.03 -31.37 -1.59
N GLU A 406 -22.89 -32.56 -1.01
CA GLU A 406 -22.50 -32.71 0.40
C GLU A 406 -21.00 -32.58 0.65
N GLU A 407 -20.15 -32.54 -0.37
CA GLU A 407 -18.70 -32.39 -0.23
C GLU A 407 -18.32 -30.93 -0.07
N PHE A 408 -17.56 -30.65 0.98
CA PHE A 408 -17.01 -29.33 1.23
C PHE A 408 -15.54 -29.43 1.64
N GLY A 409 -14.68 -28.69 0.96
CA GLY A 409 -13.24 -28.67 1.23
C GLY A 409 -12.63 -27.29 1.09
N TRP A 410 -11.48 -27.12 1.70
CA TRP A 410 -10.66 -25.90 1.62
C TRP A 410 -9.19 -26.23 1.85
N VAL A 411 -8.34 -25.28 1.57
CA VAL A 411 -6.90 -25.36 1.84
C VAL A 411 -6.57 -24.41 2.98
N GLU A 412 -5.79 -24.86 3.94
CA GLU A 412 -5.21 -24.02 4.99
C GLU A 412 -3.73 -23.80 4.74
N TYR A 413 -3.27 -22.56 4.84
CA TYR A 413 -1.86 -22.21 4.82
C TYR A 413 -1.36 -21.99 6.25
N ASN A 414 -0.32 -22.71 6.61
CA ASN A 414 0.30 -22.65 7.94
C ASN A 414 1.51 -21.69 7.95
N PRO A 415 1.78 -21.01 9.07
CA PRO A 415 2.89 -20.06 9.15
C PRO A 415 4.27 -20.66 8.85
N ASP A 416 4.46 -21.97 8.99
CA ASP A 416 5.68 -22.67 8.64
C ASP A 416 5.84 -22.96 7.14
N GLY A 417 4.87 -22.53 6.33
CA GLY A 417 4.88 -22.69 4.87
C GLY A 417 4.30 -24.00 4.36
N ARG A 418 3.65 -24.79 5.21
CA ARG A 418 2.93 -26.00 4.81
C ARG A 418 1.49 -25.69 4.45
N TYR A 419 0.95 -26.48 3.54
CA TYR A 419 -0.46 -26.47 3.22
C TYR A 419 -1.14 -27.71 3.81
N THR A 420 -2.38 -27.55 4.24
CA THR A 420 -3.22 -28.64 4.69
C THR A 420 -4.52 -28.59 3.89
N VAL A 421 -4.83 -29.65 3.18
CA VAL A 421 -6.15 -29.80 2.55
C VAL A 421 -7.10 -30.37 3.59
N VAL A 422 -8.23 -29.71 3.79
CA VAL A 422 -9.26 -30.10 4.75
C VAL A 422 -10.55 -30.37 3.98
N VAL A 423 -11.13 -31.51 4.19
CA VAL A 423 -12.37 -31.93 3.51
C VAL A 423 -13.36 -32.54 4.49
N ARG A 424 -14.65 -32.40 4.22
CA ARG A 424 -15.72 -33.02 4.98
C ARG A 424 -16.89 -33.40 4.06
N HIS A 425 -17.59 -34.43 4.43
CA HIS A 425 -18.84 -34.86 3.81
C HIS A 425 -20.01 -34.47 4.72
N GLY A 426 -20.95 -33.66 4.24
CA GLY A 426 -22.06 -33.13 5.04
C GLY A 426 -21.62 -32.49 6.33
N GLU A 427 -22.27 -32.85 7.45
CA GLU A 427 -21.91 -32.46 8.80
C GLU A 427 -20.91 -33.42 9.47
N GLY A 428 -20.32 -34.33 8.70
CA GLY A 428 -19.34 -35.32 9.19
C GLY A 428 -18.01 -34.69 9.64
N PRO A 429 -17.11 -35.51 10.20
CA PRO A 429 -15.82 -35.06 10.69
C PRO A 429 -14.92 -34.60 9.57
N GLU A 430 -14.06 -33.62 9.89
CA GLU A 430 -13.02 -33.15 8.97
C GLU A 430 -11.91 -34.17 8.81
N ARG A 431 -11.56 -34.45 7.57
CA ARG A 431 -10.35 -35.18 7.20
C ARG A 431 -9.29 -34.16 6.76
N ARG A 432 -8.07 -34.34 7.23
CA ARG A 432 -6.97 -33.38 7.02
C ARG A 432 -5.79 -34.07 6.36
N PHE A 433 -5.28 -33.49 5.29
CA PHE A 433 -4.16 -34.01 4.52
C PHE A 433 -3.06 -32.94 4.46
N GLU A 434 -1.92 -33.23 5.09
CA GLU A 434 -0.75 -32.37 4.99
C GLU A 434 -0.04 -32.59 3.64
N THR A 435 0.26 -31.50 2.94
CA THR A 435 1.05 -31.60 1.70
C THR A 435 2.53 -31.62 2.00
N PRO A 436 3.35 -32.18 1.08
CA PRO A 436 4.81 -32.17 1.23
C PRO A 436 5.33 -30.73 1.41
N VAL A 437 6.32 -30.58 2.28
CA VAL A 437 7.03 -29.29 2.43
C VAL A 437 7.66 -28.92 1.09
N ARG A 438 7.45 -27.73 0.59
CA ARG A 438 7.86 -27.15 -0.71
C ARG A 438 6.81 -27.26 -1.83
N SER A 439 5.67 -27.88 -1.57
CA SER A 439 4.54 -27.85 -2.51
C SER A 439 3.64 -26.68 -2.15
N GLU A 440 3.44 -25.75 -3.08
CA GLU A 440 2.50 -24.63 -2.98
C GLU A 440 1.18 -25.04 -3.62
N ILE A 441 0.06 -24.89 -2.92
CA ILE A 441 -1.26 -25.30 -3.43
C ILE A 441 -2.00 -24.09 -3.98
N HIS A 442 -2.42 -24.15 -5.25
CA HIS A 442 -3.07 -23.07 -5.98
C HIS A 442 -4.50 -23.40 -6.44
N GLY A 443 -5.06 -24.48 -5.97
CA GLY A 443 -6.45 -24.87 -6.28
C GLY A 443 -6.86 -26.16 -5.62
N LEU A 444 -8.16 -26.32 -5.40
CA LEU A 444 -8.78 -27.52 -4.87
C LEU A 444 -10.05 -27.78 -5.68
N ALA A 445 -10.31 -29.03 -6.06
CA ALA A 445 -11.51 -29.41 -6.80
C ALA A 445 -11.99 -30.79 -6.37
N TRP A 446 -13.31 -31.00 -6.40
CA TRP A 446 -13.95 -32.28 -6.18
C TRP A 446 -14.60 -32.78 -7.46
N ASP A 447 -14.40 -34.02 -7.82
CA ASP A 447 -15.08 -34.65 -8.93
C ASP A 447 -15.98 -35.79 -8.42
N ASP A 448 -17.25 -35.66 -8.69
CA ASP A 448 -18.32 -36.56 -8.26
C ASP A 448 -18.28 -37.92 -8.98
N ARG A 449 -17.80 -37.95 -10.23
CA ARG A 449 -17.69 -39.19 -11.02
C ARG A 449 -16.55 -40.10 -10.53
N THR A 450 -15.39 -39.51 -10.21
CA THR A 450 -14.24 -40.26 -9.70
C THR A 450 -14.23 -40.34 -8.18
N VAL A 451 -15.14 -39.63 -7.49
CA VAL A 451 -15.25 -39.54 -6.03
C VAL A 451 -13.90 -39.20 -5.40
N ALA A 452 -13.25 -38.15 -5.91
CA ALA A 452 -11.89 -37.81 -5.51
C ALA A 452 -11.64 -36.30 -5.46
N TRP A 453 -10.70 -35.91 -4.59
CA TRP A 453 -10.20 -34.56 -4.48
C TRP A 453 -8.94 -34.36 -5.32
N TYR A 454 -8.88 -33.22 -6.00
CA TYR A 454 -7.76 -32.83 -6.86
C TYR A 454 -7.22 -31.46 -6.42
N VAL A 455 -5.90 -31.29 -6.55
CA VAL A 455 -5.19 -30.06 -6.18
C VAL A 455 -4.29 -29.61 -7.32
N LEU A 456 -4.14 -28.29 -7.44
CA LEU A 456 -3.16 -27.67 -8.32
C LEU A 456 -1.93 -27.34 -7.48
N VAL A 457 -0.77 -27.82 -7.89
CA VAL A 457 0.48 -27.77 -7.13
C VAL A 457 1.55 -27.04 -7.91
N THR A 458 2.36 -26.24 -7.23
CA THR A 458 3.62 -25.69 -7.74
C THR A 458 4.77 -26.18 -6.87
N ASP A 459 5.81 -26.70 -7.48
CA ASP A 459 7.08 -27.03 -6.83
C ASP A 459 8.28 -26.77 -7.76
N ASP A 460 9.45 -27.30 -7.43
CA ASP A 460 10.66 -27.13 -8.24
C ASP A 460 10.57 -27.77 -9.65
N SER A 461 9.56 -28.58 -9.95
CA SER A 461 9.31 -29.16 -11.27
C SER A 461 8.39 -28.32 -12.15
N GLY A 462 7.82 -27.24 -11.57
CA GLY A 462 6.81 -26.40 -12.19
C GLY A 462 5.41 -26.64 -11.61
N MET A 463 4.36 -26.42 -12.41
CA MET A 463 2.96 -26.68 -12.02
C MET A 463 2.48 -28.03 -12.52
N TRP A 464 1.67 -28.66 -11.68
CA TRP A 464 1.05 -29.97 -11.99
C TRP A 464 -0.24 -30.17 -11.20
N ILE A 465 -1.06 -31.11 -11.64
CA ILE A 465 -2.30 -31.47 -10.97
C ILE A 465 -2.10 -32.80 -10.26
N GLY A 466 -2.50 -32.88 -9.01
CA GLY A 466 -2.44 -34.09 -8.18
C GLY A 466 -3.80 -34.49 -7.62
N ARG A 467 -3.95 -35.78 -7.36
CA ARG A 467 -5.04 -36.35 -6.55
C ARG A 467 -4.57 -36.43 -5.10
N ILE A 468 -5.45 -36.13 -4.17
CA ILE A 468 -5.15 -36.26 -2.74
C ILE A 468 -6.10 -37.24 -2.09
N ASP A 469 -5.56 -38.20 -1.33
CA ASP A 469 -6.29 -39.21 -0.58
C ASP A 469 -5.56 -39.62 0.72
N SER A 470 -6.01 -40.68 1.38
CA SER A 470 -5.44 -41.15 2.65
C SER A 470 -3.95 -41.47 2.57
N ASP A 471 -3.47 -41.86 1.40
CA ASP A 471 -2.07 -42.29 1.17
C ASP A 471 -1.17 -41.10 0.81
N GLY A 472 -1.77 -39.93 0.57
CA GLY A 472 -1.05 -38.69 0.33
C GLY A 472 -1.41 -37.99 -0.98
N LEU A 473 -0.42 -37.28 -1.53
CA LEU A 473 -0.54 -36.49 -2.75
C LEU A 473 0.11 -37.27 -3.92
N HIS A 474 -0.68 -37.61 -4.91
CA HIS A 474 -0.30 -38.40 -6.10
C HIS A 474 -0.39 -37.56 -7.37
N PRO A 475 0.68 -37.39 -8.16
CA PRO A 475 0.63 -36.63 -9.42
C PRO A 475 -0.27 -37.33 -10.46
N ILE A 476 -1.12 -36.53 -11.11
CA ILE A 476 -1.96 -36.88 -12.25
C ILE A 476 -1.28 -36.44 -13.55
N THR A 477 -0.70 -35.21 -13.53
CA THR A 477 0.06 -34.69 -14.66
C THR A 477 1.55 -34.55 -14.29
N GLU A 478 2.41 -34.47 -15.28
CA GLU A 478 3.82 -34.15 -15.06
C GLU A 478 3.98 -32.64 -14.75
N GLY A 479 5.00 -32.30 -13.96
CA GLY A 479 5.36 -30.91 -13.68
C GLY A 479 5.88 -30.19 -14.95
N ALA A 480 5.32 -29.02 -15.21
CA ALA A 480 5.67 -28.19 -16.35
C ALA A 480 5.83 -26.72 -15.94
N TYR A 481 6.67 -25.98 -16.66
CA TYR A 481 6.83 -24.54 -16.48
C TYR A 481 5.75 -23.76 -17.24
N ILE A 482 4.53 -24.24 -17.12
CA ILE A 482 3.32 -23.69 -17.75
C ILE A 482 2.39 -23.28 -16.63
N THR A 483 1.94 -22.03 -16.67
CA THR A 483 1.02 -21.51 -15.66
C THR A 483 -0.36 -22.15 -15.85
N LEU A 484 -0.83 -22.80 -14.78
CA LEU A 484 -2.18 -23.34 -14.65
C LEU A 484 -2.94 -22.54 -13.59
N SER A 485 -4.24 -22.37 -13.75
CA SER A 485 -5.04 -21.55 -12.83
C SER A 485 -6.49 -22.05 -12.70
N ASN A 486 -7.14 -21.67 -11.59
CA ASN A 486 -8.57 -21.83 -11.39
C ASN A 486 -9.10 -23.27 -11.58
N LEU A 487 -8.41 -24.26 -11.00
CA LEU A 487 -8.81 -25.68 -11.10
C LEU A 487 -10.23 -25.92 -10.60
N ARG A 488 -11.03 -26.59 -11.41
CA ARG A 488 -12.37 -27.11 -11.10
C ARG A 488 -12.51 -28.54 -11.64
N ALA A 489 -13.52 -29.26 -11.18
CA ALA A 489 -13.80 -30.61 -11.67
C ALA A 489 -15.30 -30.81 -11.90
N GLY A 490 -15.61 -31.78 -12.72
CA GLY A 490 -16.97 -32.21 -12.98
C GLY A 490 -17.06 -33.26 -14.10
N GLY A 491 -17.85 -34.29 -13.91
CA GLY A 491 -18.14 -35.31 -14.92
C GLY A 491 -16.92 -36.15 -15.34
N GLY A 492 -15.91 -36.31 -14.51
CA GLY A 492 -14.67 -37.03 -14.81
C GLY A 492 -13.63 -36.21 -15.56
N LYS A 493 -13.78 -34.88 -15.59
CA LYS A 493 -12.83 -33.97 -16.21
C LYS A 493 -12.40 -32.89 -15.21
N LEU A 494 -11.14 -32.45 -15.33
CA LEU A 494 -10.57 -31.34 -14.60
C LEU A 494 -10.48 -30.13 -15.52
N TYR A 495 -11.03 -29.01 -15.12
CA TYR A 495 -11.08 -27.76 -15.89
C TYR A 495 -10.16 -26.73 -15.27
N TYR A 496 -9.36 -26.04 -16.08
CA TYR A 496 -8.41 -25.04 -15.61
C TYR A 496 -8.01 -24.06 -16.73
N GLY A 497 -7.48 -22.91 -16.36
CA GLY A 497 -6.79 -22.00 -17.30
C GLY A 497 -5.37 -22.51 -17.55
N SER A 498 -4.88 -22.43 -18.78
CA SER A 498 -3.53 -22.84 -19.17
C SER A 498 -2.95 -21.92 -20.24
N ILE A 499 -1.64 -21.69 -20.18
CA ILE A 499 -0.89 -20.95 -21.21
C ILE A 499 -0.18 -21.88 -22.21
N ALA A 500 -0.46 -23.16 -22.19
CA ALA A 500 0.22 -24.18 -23.03
C ALA A 500 0.09 -23.91 -24.52
N SER A 501 -1.00 -23.28 -24.96
CA SER A 501 -1.24 -22.88 -26.35
C SER A 501 -0.50 -21.58 -26.76
N GLY A 502 0.22 -20.95 -25.86
CA GLY A 502 0.82 -19.61 -26.05
C GLY A 502 -0.13 -18.44 -25.80
N ARG A 503 -1.36 -18.72 -25.34
CA ARG A 503 -2.39 -17.78 -24.89
C ARG A 503 -3.01 -18.28 -23.59
N ASP A 504 -3.65 -17.41 -22.85
CA ASP A 504 -4.47 -17.84 -21.71
C ASP A 504 -5.76 -18.42 -22.24
N GLU A 505 -5.95 -19.74 -22.12
CA GLU A 505 -7.12 -20.45 -22.63
C GLU A 505 -7.67 -21.45 -21.63
N ALA A 506 -8.94 -21.78 -21.76
CA ALA A 506 -9.57 -22.83 -20.99
C ALA A 506 -9.16 -24.20 -21.51
N HIS A 507 -8.71 -25.05 -20.61
CA HIS A 507 -8.31 -26.42 -20.85
C HIS A 507 -9.09 -27.38 -19.99
N CYS A 508 -9.15 -28.65 -20.38
CA CYS A 508 -9.56 -29.73 -19.52
C CYS A 508 -8.63 -30.93 -19.64
N TYR A 509 -8.51 -31.65 -18.54
CA TYR A 509 -7.85 -32.96 -18.49
C TYR A 509 -8.91 -34.04 -18.27
N ASP A 510 -9.08 -34.95 -19.23
CA ASP A 510 -9.96 -36.10 -19.11
C ASP A 510 -9.27 -37.17 -18.26
N LEU A 511 -9.85 -37.49 -17.10
CA LEU A 511 -9.31 -38.41 -16.13
C LEU A 511 -9.33 -39.86 -16.60
N MET A 512 -10.25 -40.21 -17.50
CA MET A 512 -10.38 -41.56 -18.06
C MET A 512 -9.46 -41.76 -19.26
N ALA A 513 -9.47 -40.78 -20.19
CA ALA A 513 -8.61 -40.79 -21.36
C ALA A 513 -7.14 -40.45 -21.03
N ARG A 514 -6.87 -39.87 -19.86
CA ARG A 514 -5.55 -39.35 -19.44
C ARG A 514 -4.93 -38.41 -20.46
N ARG A 515 -5.75 -37.51 -21.00
CA ARG A 515 -5.36 -36.55 -22.05
C ARG A 515 -5.83 -35.15 -21.74
N GLU A 516 -5.00 -34.20 -22.12
CA GLU A 516 -5.30 -32.77 -22.05
C GLU A 516 -5.92 -32.31 -23.37
N TYR A 517 -6.96 -31.45 -23.23
CA TYR A 517 -7.63 -30.82 -24.35
C TYR A 517 -7.77 -29.32 -24.09
N ARG A 518 -7.65 -28.55 -25.15
CA ARG A 518 -8.01 -27.14 -25.16
C ARG A 518 -9.51 -27.03 -25.49
N ILE A 519 -10.23 -26.24 -24.68
CA ILE A 519 -11.67 -26.01 -24.81
C ILE A 519 -11.96 -24.78 -25.65
N THR A 520 -11.16 -23.72 -25.51
CA THR A 520 -11.43 -22.42 -26.14
C THR A 520 -10.33 -22.06 -27.13
N THR A 521 -10.70 -21.22 -28.09
CA THR A 521 -9.79 -20.31 -28.77
C THR A 521 -10.18 -18.88 -28.43
N SER A 522 -9.19 -18.00 -28.23
CA SER A 522 -9.49 -16.61 -27.85
C SER A 522 -8.56 -15.62 -28.49
N ALA A 523 -9.10 -14.43 -28.80
CA ALA A 523 -8.31 -13.32 -29.31
C ALA A 523 -7.30 -12.83 -28.27
N TYR A 524 -7.74 -12.64 -27.03
CA TYR A 524 -6.92 -12.07 -25.98
C TYR A 524 -6.74 -12.96 -24.75
N GLY A 525 -7.70 -13.82 -24.43
CA GLY A 525 -7.62 -14.78 -23.34
C GLY A 525 -8.99 -15.24 -22.84
N SER A 526 -9.03 -16.48 -22.34
CA SER A 526 -10.16 -17.11 -21.68
C SER A 526 -9.75 -17.63 -20.32
N PHE A 527 -10.50 -17.29 -19.28
CA PHE A 527 -10.09 -17.46 -17.88
C PHE A 527 -11.17 -18.12 -17.03
N ALA A 528 -10.76 -18.76 -15.94
CA ALA A 528 -11.62 -19.28 -14.89
C ALA A 528 -12.74 -20.20 -15.37
N PRO A 529 -12.45 -21.28 -16.11
CA PRO A 529 -13.46 -22.19 -16.60
C PRO A 529 -14.20 -22.86 -15.43
N ALA A 530 -15.53 -22.92 -15.55
CA ALA A 530 -16.43 -23.59 -14.62
C ALA A 530 -17.39 -24.50 -15.39
N PRO A 531 -17.39 -25.82 -15.12
CA PRO A 531 -18.32 -26.74 -15.78
C PRO A 531 -19.77 -26.34 -15.49
N ALA A 532 -20.63 -26.40 -16.52
CA ALA A 532 -22.04 -26.10 -16.44
C ALA A 532 -22.81 -27.03 -17.40
N ASP A 533 -24.11 -27.11 -17.22
CA ASP A 533 -24.95 -27.95 -18.11
C ASP A 533 -24.84 -27.43 -19.57
N GLY A 534 -24.41 -28.33 -20.44
CA GLY A 534 -24.25 -28.06 -21.88
C GLY A 534 -22.95 -27.35 -22.27
N GLY A 535 -22.02 -27.13 -21.34
CA GLY A 535 -20.79 -26.48 -21.70
C GLY A 535 -19.91 -26.02 -20.51
N VAL A 536 -19.18 -24.96 -20.74
CA VAL A 536 -18.25 -24.37 -19.75
C VAL A 536 -18.50 -22.87 -19.68
N LEU A 537 -18.80 -22.36 -18.50
CA LEU A 537 -18.79 -20.92 -18.22
C LEU A 537 -17.36 -20.46 -17.98
N LEU A 538 -17.04 -19.27 -18.46
CA LEU A 538 -15.69 -18.68 -18.32
C LEU A 538 -15.75 -17.16 -18.45
N THR A 539 -14.61 -16.50 -18.34
CA THR A 539 -14.51 -15.10 -18.71
C THR A 539 -13.57 -14.92 -19.90
N THR A 540 -13.96 -14.06 -20.84
CA THR A 540 -13.13 -13.63 -21.97
C THR A 540 -12.69 -12.18 -21.77
N TYR A 541 -11.55 -11.80 -22.33
CA TYR A 541 -11.03 -10.45 -22.25
C TYR A 541 -11.29 -9.65 -23.52
N ASP A 542 -11.61 -8.38 -23.35
CA ASP A 542 -11.81 -7.37 -24.39
C ASP A 542 -11.12 -6.07 -23.95
N ARG A 543 -10.99 -5.10 -24.84
CA ARG A 543 -10.37 -3.80 -24.55
C ARG A 543 -11.00 -3.07 -23.35
N LEU A 544 -12.24 -3.35 -23.02
CA LEU A 544 -12.98 -2.75 -21.89
C LEU A 544 -13.08 -3.67 -20.67
N GLY A 545 -12.34 -4.76 -20.66
CA GLY A 545 -12.22 -5.66 -19.51
C GLY A 545 -12.70 -7.07 -19.75
N TYR A 546 -13.14 -7.73 -18.67
CA TYR A 546 -13.55 -9.13 -18.71
C TYR A 546 -15.08 -9.25 -18.80
N ARG A 547 -15.56 -10.19 -19.66
CA ARG A 547 -16.95 -10.55 -19.82
C ARG A 547 -17.20 -11.98 -19.36
N VAL A 548 -18.37 -12.26 -18.82
CA VAL A 548 -18.84 -13.65 -18.67
C VAL A 548 -19.22 -14.18 -20.05
N ALA A 549 -18.73 -15.35 -20.37
CA ALA A 549 -18.98 -16.04 -21.63
C ALA A 549 -19.27 -17.53 -21.41
N GLU A 550 -19.83 -18.15 -22.39
CA GLU A 550 -20.15 -19.59 -22.42
C GLU A 550 -19.53 -20.25 -23.64
N GLN A 551 -18.78 -21.32 -23.42
CA GLN A 551 -18.33 -22.25 -24.46
C GLN A 551 -19.19 -23.48 -24.42
N ARG A 552 -19.95 -23.73 -25.50
CA ARG A 552 -20.66 -25.00 -25.67
C ARG A 552 -19.65 -26.10 -25.97
N VAL A 553 -19.83 -27.21 -25.33
CA VAL A 553 -19.05 -28.44 -25.56
C VAL A 553 -20.05 -29.51 -26.02
N ALA A 554 -19.78 -30.11 -27.18
CA ALA A 554 -20.63 -31.18 -27.67
C ALA A 554 -20.49 -32.44 -26.78
N ALA A 555 -21.55 -33.22 -26.69
CA ALA A 555 -21.53 -34.44 -25.89
C ALA A 555 -20.49 -35.46 -26.35
N ASP A 556 -20.09 -35.42 -27.62
CA ASP A 556 -19.06 -36.26 -28.25
C ASP A 556 -17.64 -35.71 -28.17
N ASP A 557 -17.42 -34.60 -27.40
CA ASP A 557 -16.15 -33.92 -27.28
C ASP A 557 -15.51 -33.44 -28.62
N SER A 558 -16.31 -33.35 -29.70
CA SER A 558 -15.81 -32.99 -31.04
C SER A 558 -15.21 -31.58 -31.15
N LEU A 559 -15.49 -30.71 -30.16
CA LEU A 559 -14.94 -29.35 -30.07
C LEU A 559 -13.63 -29.25 -29.27
N LEU A 560 -13.24 -30.37 -28.66
CA LEU A 560 -12.02 -30.41 -27.86
C LEU A 560 -10.78 -30.62 -28.75
N ILE A 561 -9.77 -29.75 -28.56
CA ILE A 561 -8.53 -29.83 -29.32
C ILE A 561 -7.45 -30.49 -28.45
N PRO A 562 -6.92 -31.69 -28.84
CA PRO A 562 -5.86 -32.35 -28.08
C PRO A 562 -4.63 -31.46 -27.95
N VAL A 563 -4.04 -31.44 -26.76
CA VAL A 563 -2.81 -30.69 -26.47
C VAL A 563 -1.66 -31.66 -26.31
N THR A 564 -0.56 -31.39 -27.01
CA THR A 564 0.67 -32.16 -26.80
C THR A 564 1.34 -31.65 -25.51
N PRO A 565 1.62 -32.51 -24.54
CA PRO A 565 2.30 -32.13 -23.33
C PRO A 565 3.65 -31.45 -23.63
N SER A 566 3.86 -30.28 -23.06
CA SER A 566 5.10 -29.55 -23.14
C SER A 566 5.56 -29.15 -21.73
N ARG A 567 6.86 -29.10 -21.49
CA ARG A 567 7.42 -28.58 -20.23
C ARG A 567 7.67 -27.09 -20.27
N LEU A 568 7.64 -26.48 -21.42
CA LEU A 568 7.93 -25.06 -21.61
C LEU A 568 6.76 -24.38 -22.32
N PRO A 569 6.40 -23.15 -21.94
CA PRO A 569 5.37 -22.40 -22.62
C PRO A 569 5.80 -22.04 -24.05
N VAL A 570 4.82 -22.07 -24.96
CA VAL A 570 4.98 -21.56 -26.31
C VAL A 570 4.64 -20.06 -26.28
N ASN A 571 5.61 -19.19 -26.44
CA ASN A 571 5.36 -17.76 -26.39
C ASN A 571 4.92 -17.25 -27.77
N LEU A 572 3.62 -17.19 -28.01
CA LEU A 572 3.03 -16.69 -29.26
C LEU A 572 2.67 -15.21 -29.22
N VAL A 573 2.60 -14.57 -28.05
CA VAL A 573 2.08 -13.20 -27.91
C VAL A 573 3.12 -12.18 -27.50
N ASN A 574 4.27 -12.60 -27.06
CA ASN A 574 5.42 -11.74 -26.80
C ASN A 574 6.49 -11.95 -27.87
N PRO A 575 7.14 -10.91 -28.37
CA PRO A 575 8.21 -11.06 -29.34
C PRO A 575 9.32 -11.97 -28.78
N PRO A 576 9.90 -12.86 -29.60
CA PRO A 576 11.05 -13.65 -29.17
C PRO A 576 12.21 -12.71 -28.81
N ARG A 577 12.76 -12.90 -27.63
CA ARG A 577 13.87 -12.11 -27.10
C ARG A 577 15.16 -12.93 -27.08
N LYS A 578 16.29 -12.24 -27.18
CA LYS A 578 17.60 -12.85 -27.05
C LYS A 578 17.75 -13.56 -25.71
N ARG A 579 18.25 -14.77 -25.74
CA ARG A 579 18.57 -15.51 -24.52
C ARG A 579 19.83 -14.95 -23.88
N TRP A 580 19.77 -14.76 -22.54
CA TRP A 580 20.90 -14.28 -21.76
C TRP A 580 21.66 -15.45 -21.12
N ASP A 581 22.98 -15.31 -21.01
CA ASP A 581 23.84 -16.28 -20.33
C ASP A 581 23.90 -15.91 -18.83
N VAL A 582 22.88 -16.31 -18.11
CA VAL A 582 22.71 -16.11 -16.65
C VAL A 582 22.18 -17.41 -16.03
N VAL A 583 22.33 -17.55 -14.72
CA VAL A 583 21.82 -18.72 -14.01
C VAL A 583 20.33 -18.92 -14.27
N ASN A 584 19.96 -20.15 -14.67
CA ASN A 584 18.57 -20.52 -14.87
C ASN A 584 17.99 -21.11 -13.57
N LEU A 585 17.07 -20.39 -12.94
CA LEU A 585 16.38 -20.79 -11.71
C LEU A 585 15.54 -22.05 -11.87
N ASP A 586 15.15 -22.42 -13.07
CA ASP A 586 14.44 -23.67 -13.35
C ASP A 586 15.27 -24.90 -12.95
N THR A 587 16.60 -24.80 -13.09
CA THR A 587 17.55 -25.88 -12.76
C THR A 587 18.04 -25.82 -11.31
N VAL A 588 17.80 -24.72 -10.60
CA VAL A 588 18.22 -24.53 -9.20
C VAL A 588 17.24 -25.23 -8.28
N ARG A 589 17.64 -26.29 -7.62
CA ARG A 589 16.81 -27.07 -6.71
C ARG A 589 17.43 -27.10 -5.33
N TYR A 590 16.61 -26.81 -4.31
CA TYR A 590 17.02 -26.91 -2.92
C TYR A 590 16.86 -28.34 -2.43
N THR A 591 17.96 -29.04 -2.22
CA THR A 591 17.99 -30.44 -1.82
C THR A 591 18.11 -30.62 -0.29
N ARG A 592 17.93 -31.84 0.18
CA ARG A 592 18.18 -32.18 1.59
C ARG A 592 19.68 -32.03 1.95
N ALA A 593 20.57 -32.27 1.00
CA ALA A 593 22.01 -32.07 1.19
C ALA A 593 22.34 -30.62 1.42
N ASP A 594 21.71 -29.69 0.67
CA ASP A 594 21.88 -28.24 0.85
C ASP A 594 21.41 -27.79 2.24
N SER A 595 20.31 -28.37 2.75
CA SER A 595 19.82 -28.06 4.08
C SER A 595 20.74 -28.53 5.21
N VAL A 596 21.43 -29.63 5.03
CA VAL A 596 22.41 -30.20 6.00
C VAL A 596 23.76 -29.47 5.90
N GLY A 597 24.26 -29.24 4.69
CA GLY A 597 25.53 -28.54 4.46
C GLY A 597 25.51 -27.09 4.97
N GLN A 598 24.40 -26.36 4.82
CA GLN A 598 24.26 -25.00 5.33
C GLN A 598 24.19 -24.93 6.85
N SER A 599 23.79 -25.97 7.55
CA SER A 599 23.71 -25.96 9.02
C SER A 599 25.07 -25.86 9.70
N GLY A 600 26.18 -26.26 9.03
CA GLY A 600 27.54 -26.12 9.53
C GLY A 600 28.21 -24.79 9.19
N GLU A 601 27.96 -24.27 8.00
CA GLU A 601 28.64 -23.07 7.49
C GLU A 601 27.99 -21.75 7.96
N PHE A 602 26.66 -21.71 8.10
CA PHE A 602 25.94 -20.48 8.49
C PHE A 602 24.99 -20.74 9.66
N ARG A 603 25.54 -20.66 10.86
CA ARG A 603 24.77 -20.91 12.09
C ARG A 603 23.79 -19.77 12.35
N ALA A 604 22.52 -20.13 12.57
CA ALA A 604 21.50 -19.21 13.07
C ALA A 604 21.83 -18.75 14.49
N LYS A 605 21.70 -17.45 14.73
CA LYS A 605 21.84 -16.83 16.06
C LYS A 605 20.55 -16.13 16.45
N ARG A 606 20.25 -16.13 17.74
CA ARG A 606 19.13 -15.38 18.28
C ARG A 606 19.22 -13.90 17.90
N TYR A 607 18.17 -13.35 17.26
CA TYR A 607 18.04 -11.93 17.04
C TYR A 607 17.34 -11.29 18.27
N ARG A 608 18.13 -10.59 19.09
CA ARG A 608 17.63 -9.92 20.29
C ARG A 608 17.02 -8.58 19.91
N LYS A 609 15.72 -8.37 20.21
CA LYS A 609 14.99 -7.14 19.83
C LYS A 609 15.56 -5.91 20.53
N VAL A 610 15.79 -5.97 21.84
CA VAL A 610 16.21 -4.81 22.66
C VAL A 610 17.51 -4.15 22.15
N PRO A 611 18.62 -4.86 21.91
CA PRO A 611 19.84 -4.24 21.39
C PRO A 611 19.71 -3.71 19.96
N ASN A 612 18.64 -4.09 19.25
CA ASN A 612 18.39 -3.67 17.87
C ASN A 612 17.15 -2.74 17.76
N LEU A 613 16.69 -2.14 18.87
CA LEU A 613 15.61 -1.16 18.84
C LEU A 613 16.04 0.14 18.16
N VAL A 614 17.28 0.56 18.41
CA VAL A 614 17.84 1.76 17.77
C VAL A 614 18.71 1.35 16.60
N ASN A 615 18.44 1.92 15.46
CA ASN A 615 19.20 1.78 14.22
C ASN A 615 19.22 3.15 13.52
N ALA A 616 20.13 4.02 13.96
CA ALA A 616 20.30 5.34 13.37
C ALA A 616 20.76 5.19 11.92
N HIS A 617 19.88 5.55 10.98
CA HIS A 617 20.14 5.37 9.56
C HIS A 617 20.22 6.68 8.78
N SER A 618 19.65 7.75 9.31
CA SER A 618 19.60 9.05 8.64
C SER A 618 19.89 10.17 9.61
N TRP A 619 20.48 11.24 9.11
CA TRP A 619 20.69 12.48 9.83
C TRP A 619 20.57 13.65 8.86
N MET A 620 20.14 14.79 9.37
CA MET A 620 19.94 16.00 8.57
C MET A 620 20.57 17.20 9.27
N PRO A 621 21.28 18.09 8.54
CA PRO A 621 21.89 19.29 9.12
C PRO A 621 20.87 20.41 9.35
N VAL A 622 19.67 20.06 9.74
CA VAL A 622 18.57 20.91 10.18
C VAL A 622 17.85 20.23 11.33
N ALA A 623 17.39 21.01 12.29
CA ALA A 623 16.58 20.50 13.37
C ALA A 623 15.09 20.60 13.02
N PHE A 624 14.36 19.51 13.16
CA PHE A 624 12.91 19.42 12.99
C PHE A 624 12.35 18.22 13.75
N ASN A 625 11.04 18.18 13.90
CA ASN A 625 10.34 17.04 14.45
C ASN A 625 9.75 16.17 13.30
N PRO A 626 10.35 15.02 12.99
CA PRO A 626 9.87 14.17 11.91
C PRO A 626 8.49 13.54 12.22
N PHE A 627 8.12 13.36 13.49
CA PHE A 627 6.81 12.84 13.86
C PHE A 627 5.70 13.87 13.64
N ALA A 628 5.93 15.13 14.03
CA ALA A 628 4.98 16.21 13.74
C ALA A 628 4.86 16.46 12.22
N ALA A 629 5.95 16.36 11.48
CA ALA A 629 5.93 16.49 10.02
C ALA A 629 5.01 15.45 9.36
N VAL A 630 4.94 14.25 9.93
CA VAL A 630 4.10 13.15 9.44
C VAL A 630 2.66 13.24 9.96
N ASP A 631 2.49 13.41 11.28
CA ASP A 631 1.18 13.29 11.92
C ASP A 631 0.35 14.57 11.77
N GLU A 632 1.01 15.72 11.83
CA GLU A 632 0.38 17.03 11.85
C GLU A 632 0.55 17.83 10.55
N HIS A 633 1.39 17.29 9.63
CA HIS A 633 1.80 17.97 8.39
C HIS A 633 2.46 19.34 8.65
N VAL A 634 3.12 19.48 9.81
CA VAL A 634 3.83 20.67 10.22
C VAL A 634 5.33 20.43 10.13
N ILE A 635 6.01 21.27 9.36
CA ILE A 635 7.47 21.24 9.24
C ILE A 635 8.02 22.56 9.78
N ASP A 636 8.58 22.52 10.96
CA ASP A 636 9.30 23.63 11.57
C ASP A 636 10.81 23.36 11.50
N LEU A 637 11.52 24.14 10.69
CA LEU A 637 12.93 23.95 10.41
C LEU A 637 13.78 24.99 11.16
N ASN A 638 14.68 24.49 12.00
CA ASN A 638 15.68 25.28 12.69
C ASN A 638 17.10 24.90 12.27
N VAL A 639 18.05 25.80 12.44
CA VAL A 639 19.47 25.47 12.25
C VAL A 639 19.86 24.42 13.29
N GLY A 640 20.47 23.30 12.87
CA GLY A 640 20.83 22.25 13.81
C GLY A 640 21.05 20.90 13.16
N LEU A 641 20.73 19.85 13.90
CA LEU A 641 20.91 18.45 13.47
C LEU A 641 19.71 17.62 13.93
N THR A 642 19.22 16.73 13.06
CA THR A 642 18.26 15.68 13.42
C THR A 642 18.82 14.31 13.08
N LEU A 643 18.81 13.39 14.04
CA LEU A 643 19.09 11.97 13.86
C LEU A 643 17.78 11.22 13.79
N ILE A 644 17.67 10.28 12.86
CA ILE A 644 16.46 9.48 12.63
C ILE A 644 16.82 8.00 12.68
N SER A 645 16.03 7.24 13.40
CA SER A 645 16.21 5.82 13.64
C SER A 645 14.91 5.07 13.38
N GLN A 646 14.99 3.96 12.64
CA GLN A 646 13.95 2.95 12.56
C GLN A 646 14.63 1.58 12.63
N ASN A 647 14.14 0.69 13.47
CA ASN A 647 14.72 -0.65 13.56
C ASN A 647 14.36 -1.51 12.32
N LEU A 648 15.11 -2.58 12.08
CA LEU A 648 14.91 -3.44 10.92
C LEU A 648 13.57 -4.21 10.93
N LEU A 649 12.94 -4.35 12.09
CA LEU A 649 11.62 -4.99 12.23
C LEU A 649 10.45 -4.00 12.14
N SER A 650 10.71 -2.71 11.90
CA SER A 650 9.70 -1.65 11.87
C SER A 650 8.83 -1.56 13.12
N SER A 651 9.31 -2.10 14.24
CA SER A 651 8.58 -2.10 15.51
C SER A 651 8.96 -0.94 16.43
N ALA A 652 10.00 -0.18 16.09
CA ALA A 652 10.44 1.00 16.85
C ALA A 652 10.98 2.08 15.92
N GLU A 653 10.57 3.31 16.18
CA GLU A 653 11.03 4.52 15.51
C GLU A 653 11.51 5.50 16.58
N ALA A 654 12.53 6.28 16.28
CA ALA A 654 13.04 7.31 17.16
C ALA A 654 13.68 8.46 16.39
N TYR A 655 13.64 9.63 16.97
CA TYR A 655 14.46 10.73 16.51
C TYR A 655 15.08 11.48 17.69
N ALA A 656 16.18 12.15 17.43
CA ALA A 656 16.78 13.11 18.32
C ALA A 656 17.20 14.33 17.50
N SER A 657 16.77 15.52 17.91
CA SER A 657 17.13 16.76 17.23
C SER A 657 17.74 17.77 18.20
N TYR A 658 18.73 18.49 17.71
CA TYR A 658 19.30 19.65 18.34
C TYR A 658 19.17 20.83 17.39
N GLY A 659 18.49 21.86 17.81
CA GLY A 659 18.29 23.07 17.06
C GLY A 659 18.77 24.30 17.82
N TRP A 660 19.00 25.34 17.07
CA TRP A 660 19.29 26.67 17.62
C TRP A 660 18.59 27.71 16.76
N ASN A 661 17.92 28.64 17.41
CA ASN A 661 17.47 29.85 16.77
C ASN A 661 17.79 31.07 17.62
N ARG A 662 17.82 32.24 16.97
CA ARG A 662 18.22 33.47 17.59
C ARG A 662 17.30 33.89 18.73
N HIS A 663 16.03 33.56 18.67
CA HIS A 663 15.01 34.02 19.60
C HIS A 663 14.82 33.07 20.77
N GLU A 664 14.92 31.76 20.53
CA GLU A 664 14.59 30.70 21.50
C GLU A 664 15.86 30.00 22.07
N GLY A 665 17.02 30.26 21.47
CA GLY A 665 18.27 29.63 21.88
C GLY A 665 18.35 28.16 21.46
N SER A 666 18.96 27.34 22.31
CA SER A 666 19.13 25.90 22.05
C SER A 666 17.84 25.12 22.33
N LEU A 667 17.49 24.22 21.42
CA LEU A 667 16.34 23.34 21.49
C LEU A 667 16.80 21.88 21.29
N VAL A 668 16.41 21.01 22.20
CA VAL A 668 16.64 19.56 22.07
C VAL A 668 15.29 18.85 22.08
N ASN A 669 15.03 17.98 21.09
CA ASN A 669 13.85 17.14 21.08
C ASN A 669 14.26 15.67 20.92
N LEU A 670 13.53 14.80 21.58
CA LEU A 670 13.62 13.34 21.49
C LEU A 670 12.20 12.79 21.32
N GLY A 671 12.01 11.94 20.34
CA GLY A 671 10.78 11.17 20.18
C GLY A 671 11.08 9.69 19.99
N VAL A 672 10.30 8.82 20.61
CA VAL A 672 10.36 7.37 20.46
C VAL A 672 8.97 6.82 20.33
N ARG A 673 8.76 5.96 19.34
CA ARG A 673 7.55 5.19 19.10
C ARG A 673 7.85 3.71 19.14
N TYR A 674 7.03 2.95 19.82
CA TYR A 674 7.18 1.50 19.90
C TYR A 674 5.86 0.79 19.63
N PHE A 675 5.86 -0.11 18.64
CA PHE A 675 4.67 -0.83 18.16
C PHE A 675 4.67 -2.32 18.50
N GLY A 676 5.72 -2.82 19.11
CA GLY A 676 6.00 -4.27 19.19
C GLY A 676 5.07 -5.09 20.09
N LEU A 677 4.03 -4.48 20.70
CA LEU A 677 3.09 -5.15 21.59
C LEU A 677 1.62 -5.03 21.14
N GLY A 678 1.37 -4.51 19.94
CA GLY A 678 0.01 -4.22 19.48
C GLY A 678 -0.57 -2.92 20.04
N VAL A 679 0.01 -2.40 21.11
CA VAL A 679 -0.21 -1.06 21.63
C VAL A 679 0.91 -0.18 21.14
N ARG A 680 0.59 1.00 20.62
CA ARG A 680 1.56 2.02 20.28
C ARG A 680 1.90 2.79 21.55
N PHE A 681 3.17 2.84 21.89
CA PHE A 681 3.71 3.69 22.96
C PHE A 681 4.51 4.82 22.33
N ASP A 682 4.22 6.04 22.72
CA ASP A 682 4.94 7.23 22.31
C ASP A 682 5.61 7.88 23.54
N LEU A 683 6.89 8.21 23.39
CA LEU A 683 7.66 9.03 24.33
C LEU A 683 8.13 10.26 23.57
N ASP A 684 7.80 11.44 24.08
CA ASP A 684 8.28 12.71 23.58
C ASP A 684 8.95 13.49 24.71
N ALA A 685 10.11 14.03 24.44
CA ALA A 685 10.81 14.89 25.38
C ALA A 685 11.39 16.10 24.66
N SER A 686 11.24 17.28 25.25
CA SER A 686 11.82 18.51 24.72
C SER A 686 12.50 19.31 25.83
N TYR A 687 13.58 19.98 25.44
CA TYR A 687 14.32 20.90 26.33
C TYR A 687 14.74 22.12 25.54
N GLY A 688 14.45 23.32 26.10
CA GLY A 688 14.67 24.60 25.42
C GLY A 688 13.63 24.90 24.37
N GLY A 689 13.80 25.95 23.64
CA GLY A 689 12.76 26.45 22.70
C GLY A 689 11.52 26.95 23.44
N ASN A 690 10.50 27.34 22.71
CA ASN A 690 9.26 27.87 23.29
C ASN A 690 9.50 28.85 24.41
N GLN A 691 10.51 29.73 24.28
CA GLN A 691 10.81 30.72 25.27
C GLN A 691 9.60 31.64 25.38
N LEU A 692 8.96 31.63 26.53
CA LEU A 692 7.87 32.55 26.78
C LEU A 692 8.40 33.98 26.87
N PHE A 693 7.74 34.85 26.16
CA PHE A 693 7.95 36.29 26.30
C PHE A 693 6.84 36.84 27.18
N TYR A 694 7.23 37.53 28.23
CA TYR A 694 6.29 38.28 29.03
C TYR A 694 6.13 39.66 28.44
N SER A 695 4.87 40.03 28.16
CA SER A 695 4.55 41.37 27.81
C SER A 695 4.27 42.14 29.10
N LEU A 696 5.17 43.02 29.46
CA LEU A 696 5.02 43.89 30.61
C LEU A 696 4.35 45.17 30.17
N ALA A 697 3.27 45.49 30.81
CA ALA A 697 2.58 46.76 30.61
C ALA A 697 2.98 47.75 31.72
N GLY A 698 3.49 48.87 31.35
CA GLY A 698 3.80 49.98 32.23
C GLY A 698 3.23 51.31 31.70
N ARG A 699 3.47 52.39 32.40
CA ARG A 699 3.21 53.73 31.89
C ARG A 699 4.50 54.54 31.88
N ASP A 700 4.68 55.28 30.82
CA ASP A 700 5.83 56.24 30.76
C ASP A 700 5.62 57.41 31.72
N GLY A 701 6.64 58.27 31.84
CA GLY A 701 6.55 59.46 32.67
C GLY A 701 5.50 60.47 32.25
N GLN A 702 4.84 60.25 31.10
CA GLN A 702 3.74 61.09 30.59
C GLN A 702 2.37 60.36 30.74
N GLY A 703 2.37 59.16 31.36
CA GLY A 703 1.15 58.39 31.62
C GLY A 703 0.67 57.51 30.44
N ASN A 704 1.40 57.47 29.33
CA ASN A 704 1.06 56.65 28.18
C ASN A 704 1.41 55.14 28.44
N PRO A 705 0.62 54.20 27.96
CA PRO A 705 0.93 52.77 28.12
C PRO A 705 2.17 52.41 27.32
N VAL A 706 3.16 51.80 27.98
CA VAL A 706 4.38 51.26 27.38
C VAL A 706 4.37 49.72 27.56
N TYR A 707 4.66 49.00 26.51
CA TYR A 707 4.73 47.54 26.52
C TYR A 707 6.19 47.10 26.27
N GLN A 708 6.74 46.28 27.15
CA GLN A 708 8.05 45.71 26.96
C GLN A 708 7.96 44.18 26.99
N SER A 709 8.49 43.52 25.96
CA SER A 709 8.56 42.09 25.88
C SER A 709 9.93 41.58 26.34
N ARG A 710 9.94 40.67 27.30
CA ARG A 710 11.20 40.01 27.80
C ARG A 710 11.03 38.51 27.81
N PRO A 711 12.11 37.75 27.46
CA PRO A 711 12.11 36.31 27.57
C PRO A 711 12.08 35.87 29.04
N ALA A 712 11.39 34.75 29.31
CA ALA A 712 11.48 34.09 30.58
C ALA A 712 12.90 33.57 30.86
N PRO A 713 13.42 33.71 32.10
CA PRO A 713 14.77 33.26 32.42
C PRO A 713 14.91 31.74 32.41
N ASP A 714 13.86 31.00 32.70
CA ASP A 714 13.87 29.53 32.77
C ASP A 714 13.70 28.88 31.42
N LYS A 715 14.49 27.84 31.16
CA LYS A 715 14.33 27.03 29.97
C LYS A 715 13.17 26.10 30.14
N TYR A 716 12.36 25.98 29.05
CA TYR A 716 11.27 25.06 28.97
C TYR A 716 11.78 23.60 28.86
N TYR A 717 11.13 22.67 29.54
CA TYR A 717 11.28 21.25 29.26
C TYR A 717 9.94 20.52 29.44
N SER A 718 9.72 19.50 28.65
CA SER A 718 8.55 18.66 28.77
C SER A 718 8.89 17.19 28.49
N VAL A 719 8.12 16.31 29.11
CA VAL A 719 8.18 14.88 28.86
C VAL A 719 6.75 14.37 28.72
N GLY A 720 6.45 13.71 27.62
CA GLY A 720 5.16 13.10 27.35
C GLY A 720 5.28 11.59 27.17
N LEU A 721 4.33 10.86 27.72
CA LEU A 721 4.15 9.44 27.51
C LEU A 721 2.72 9.19 27.06
N SER A 722 2.50 8.43 26.01
CA SER A 722 1.19 8.01 25.61
C SER A 722 1.14 6.56 25.16
N ALA A 723 0.00 5.96 25.32
CA ALA A 723 -0.32 4.62 24.85
C ALA A 723 -1.61 4.69 24.04
N THR A 724 -1.59 4.13 22.84
CA THR A 724 -2.76 4.03 21.96
C THR A 724 -2.97 2.58 21.55
N LEU A 725 -4.17 2.07 21.83
CA LEU A 725 -4.63 0.76 21.41
C LEU A 725 -5.48 0.91 20.15
N PRO A 726 -4.95 0.61 18.94
CA PRO A 726 -5.70 0.62 17.69
C PRO A 726 -6.34 -0.75 17.48
N LEU A 727 -7.66 -0.80 17.39
CA LEU A 727 -8.42 -2.01 17.10
C LEU A 727 -9.06 -1.90 15.72
N TYR A 728 -8.76 -2.87 14.84
CA TYR A 728 -9.24 -2.90 13.47
C TYR A 728 -10.29 -3.99 13.27
N PHE A 729 -11.40 -3.64 12.64
CA PHE A 729 -12.47 -4.57 12.32
C PHE A 729 -12.83 -4.39 10.85
N GLN A 730 -12.62 -5.42 10.06
CA GLN A 730 -12.97 -5.43 8.64
C GLN A 730 -14.11 -6.43 8.42
N ARG A 731 -15.18 -5.98 7.79
CA ARG A 731 -16.31 -6.84 7.41
C ARG A 731 -16.81 -6.45 6.02
N GLY A 732 -16.59 -7.35 5.06
CA GLY A 732 -16.90 -7.06 3.67
C GLY A 732 -16.16 -5.81 3.19
N TYR A 733 -16.87 -4.86 2.61
CA TYR A 733 -16.29 -3.59 2.12
C TYR A 733 -16.23 -2.46 3.18
N HIS A 734 -16.66 -2.73 4.43
CA HIS A 734 -16.53 -1.82 5.58
C HIS A 734 -15.18 -2.00 6.27
N THR A 735 -14.52 -0.89 6.54
CA THR A 735 -13.33 -0.81 7.40
C THR A 735 -13.68 -0.02 8.64
N ARG A 736 -13.57 -0.65 9.80
CA ARG A 736 -13.85 -0.06 11.11
C ARG A 736 -12.58 0.00 11.93
N GLN A 737 -12.43 1.09 12.67
CA GLN A 737 -11.33 1.25 13.60
C GLN A 737 -11.86 1.83 14.91
N LEU A 738 -11.47 1.23 16.01
CA LEU A 738 -11.64 1.77 17.36
C LEU A 738 -10.25 2.06 17.92
N SER A 739 -9.99 3.28 18.34
CA SER A 739 -8.75 3.66 19.02
C SER A 739 -9.05 4.11 20.43
N LEU A 740 -8.31 3.58 21.39
CA LEU A 740 -8.34 4.02 22.78
C LEU A 740 -6.95 4.54 23.13
N SER A 741 -6.88 5.71 23.72
CA SER A 741 -5.60 6.32 24.08
C SER A 741 -5.61 6.85 25.50
N ALA A 742 -4.46 6.75 26.15
CA ALA A 742 -4.17 7.38 27.43
C ALA A 742 -2.80 8.09 27.31
N GLY A 743 -2.72 9.30 27.81
CA GLY A 743 -1.51 10.09 27.74
C GLY A 743 -1.25 10.84 29.04
N TRP A 744 0.01 11.02 29.33
CA TRP A 744 0.51 11.87 30.39
C TRP A 744 1.62 12.75 29.83
N ASN A 745 1.56 14.03 30.15
CA ASN A 745 2.61 14.97 29.79
C ASN A 745 2.95 15.82 31.00
N TYR A 746 4.21 15.98 31.26
CA TYR A 746 4.74 16.90 32.24
C TYR A 746 5.51 18.02 31.54
N SER A 747 5.28 19.25 31.95
CA SER A 747 6.11 20.38 31.58
C SER A 747 6.50 21.18 32.85
N ASN A 748 7.68 21.76 32.85
CA ASN A 748 8.07 22.58 33.98
C ASN A 748 7.15 23.80 34.13
N GLY A 749 6.96 24.20 35.36
CA GLY A 749 6.25 25.41 35.67
C GLY A 749 7.06 26.62 35.17
N MET A 750 6.39 27.51 34.48
CA MET A 750 7.03 28.74 34.01
C MET A 750 6.85 29.84 35.02
N VAL A 751 7.85 30.02 35.85
CA VAL A 751 7.94 31.14 36.78
C VAL A 751 8.96 32.13 36.28
N ALA A 752 8.57 33.32 35.96
CA ALA A 752 9.45 34.41 35.84
C ALA A 752 9.51 35.19 37.17
N ASP A 753 10.62 35.06 37.88
CA ASP A 753 11.00 36.01 38.92
C ASP A 753 11.77 37.11 38.22
N LEU A 754 11.06 38.15 37.82
CA LEU A 754 11.62 39.21 37.00
C LEU A 754 12.46 40.21 37.82
N GLY A 755 12.39 40.11 39.16
CA GLY A 755 13.19 40.95 40.05
C GLY A 755 12.98 42.46 39.77
N LYS A 756 14.09 43.16 39.61
CA LYS A 756 14.09 44.57 39.20
C LYS A 756 14.11 44.68 37.67
N ILE A 757 13.08 45.30 37.12
CA ILE A 757 13.04 45.62 35.69
C ILE A 757 13.32 47.12 35.53
N GLU A 758 14.36 47.41 34.76
CA GLU A 758 14.65 48.75 34.30
C GLU A 758 13.93 48.96 32.95
N TRP A 759 13.02 49.90 32.91
CA TRP A 759 12.30 50.27 31.72
C TRP A 759 13.15 51.12 30.79
N GLU A 760 12.85 51.20 29.52
CA GLU A 760 13.54 52.06 28.54
C GLU A 760 13.60 53.54 28.90
N ASN A 761 12.71 53.98 29.74
CA ASN A 761 12.67 55.35 30.29
C ASN A 761 13.53 55.52 31.59
N GLY A 762 14.31 54.53 31.96
CA GLY A 762 15.14 54.54 33.16
C GLY A 762 14.40 54.33 34.49
N SER A 763 13.08 54.09 34.48
CA SER A 763 12.35 53.76 35.69
C SER A 763 12.55 52.25 36.07
N ILE A 764 12.62 52.01 37.39
CA ILE A 764 12.82 50.68 37.92
C ILE A 764 11.54 50.18 38.59
N SER A 765 11.02 49.05 38.18
CA SER A 765 9.88 48.38 38.81
C SER A 765 10.31 47.06 39.41
N ASN A 766 9.88 46.76 40.65
CA ASN A 766 9.96 45.41 41.20
C ASN A 766 8.71 44.65 40.74
N ILE A 767 8.88 43.66 39.86
CA ILE A 767 7.79 42.80 39.46
C ILE A 767 7.89 41.49 40.22
N GLN A 768 6.89 41.25 41.02
CA GLN A 768 6.76 39.97 41.71
C GLN A 768 6.39 38.91 40.70
N ARG A 769 6.64 37.66 41.04
CA ARG A 769 6.50 36.45 40.29
C ARG A 769 5.26 36.41 39.38
N VAL A 770 5.48 36.14 38.11
CA VAL A 770 4.42 35.85 37.13
C VAL A 770 4.60 34.39 36.67
N GLY A 771 3.56 33.57 36.82
CA GLY A 771 3.58 32.19 36.35
C GLY A 771 3.43 31.16 37.48
N PHE A 772 3.66 29.91 37.14
CA PHE A 772 3.50 28.76 38.03
C PHE A 772 4.84 28.17 38.43
N ARG A 773 5.12 28.03 39.69
CA ARG A 773 6.35 27.42 40.23
C ARG A 773 6.34 25.91 40.07
N GLU A 774 5.15 25.33 40.08
CA GLU A 774 4.94 23.89 40.07
C GLU A 774 4.83 23.39 38.63
N GLY A 775 5.41 22.24 38.32
CA GLY A 775 5.26 21.63 37.01
C GLY A 775 3.80 21.35 36.68
N LEU A 776 3.50 21.36 35.42
CA LEU A 776 2.15 21.09 34.92
C LEU A 776 2.04 19.63 34.47
N HIS A 777 1.23 18.86 35.17
CA HIS A 777 0.85 17.52 34.75
C HIS A 777 -0.43 17.58 33.90
N LYS A 778 -0.39 17.00 32.73
CA LYS A 778 -1.55 16.88 31.85
C LYS A 778 -1.84 15.40 31.61
N VAL A 779 -2.99 14.94 32.03
CA VAL A 779 -3.48 13.59 31.76
C VAL A 779 -4.59 13.68 30.72
N SER A 780 -4.56 12.81 29.73
CA SER A 780 -5.55 12.77 28.66
C SER A 780 -6.01 11.33 28.40
N PHE A 781 -7.32 11.18 28.18
CA PHE A 781 -7.93 9.96 27.69
C PHE A 781 -8.67 10.26 26.40
N GLY A 782 -8.52 9.35 25.42
CA GLY A 782 -9.17 9.50 24.13
C GLY A 782 -9.82 8.19 23.68
N ALA A 783 -10.97 8.33 23.04
CA ALA A 783 -11.62 7.24 22.32
C ALA A 783 -12.02 7.73 20.95
N GLY A 784 -11.70 6.96 19.91
CA GLY A 784 -12.07 7.27 18.53
C GLY A 784 -12.65 6.04 17.85
N PHE A 785 -13.69 6.23 17.07
CA PHE A 785 -14.29 5.19 16.26
C PHE A 785 -14.53 5.69 14.85
N SER A 786 -14.23 4.87 13.85
CA SER A 786 -14.56 5.14 12.45
C SER A 786 -15.13 3.91 11.77
N ASP A 787 -16.08 4.12 10.87
CA ASP A 787 -16.60 3.11 9.94
C ASP A 787 -16.67 3.77 8.55
N GLN A 788 -15.97 3.19 7.58
CA GLN A 788 -15.90 3.72 6.22
C GLN A 788 -16.01 2.57 5.21
N VAL A 789 -16.75 2.81 4.14
CA VAL A 789 -16.77 1.89 3.00
C VAL A 789 -15.55 2.11 2.10
N ARG A 790 -15.10 1.04 1.46
CA ARG A 790 -14.04 1.12 0.47
C ARG A 790 -14.45 2.03 -0.70
N MET A 791 -13.47 2.75 -1.21
CA MET A 791 -13.64 3.64 -2.35
C MET A 791 -13.44 2.89 -3.66
N ALA A 792 -14.26 3.21 -4.66
CA ALA A 792 -14.00 2.84 -6.03
C ALA A 792 -12.90 3.73 -6.64
N HIS A 793 -12.40 3.35 -7.82
CA HIS A 793 -11.27 4.06 -8.46
C HIS A 793 -11.54 5.55 -8.73
N ARG A 794 -12.78 5.90 -9.12
CA ARG A 794 -13.16 7.29 -9.43
C ARG A 794 -13.65 8.07 -8.23
N ASP A 795 -13.94 7.44 -7.12
CA ASP A 795 -14.45 8.12 -5.93
C ASP A 795 -13.42 9.13 -5.41
N ILE A 796 -13.90 10.28 -4.93
CA ILE A 796 -13.07 11.32 -4.33
C ILE A 796 -13.04 11.25 -2.80
N ALA A 797 -14.03 10.59 -2.23
CA ALA A 797 -14.17 10.31 -0.81
C ALA A 797 -15.03 9.03 -0.62
N PRO A 798 -15.01 8.41 0.55
CA PRO A 798 -15.91 7.29 0.84
C PRO A 798 -17.37 7.68 0.58
N ARG A 799 -18.14 6.81 -0.07
CA ARG A 799 -19.57 7.07 -0.33
C ARG A 799 -20.39 7.12 0.96
N TRP A 800 -20.00 6.29 1.92
CA TRP A 800 -20.55 6.28 3.27
C TRP A 800 -19.41 6.11 4.25
N GLY A 801 -19.50 6.86 5.33
CA GLY A 801 -18.55 6.70 6.40
C GLY A 801 -18.77 7.73 7.50
N TYR A 802 -18.33 7.43 8.69
CA TYR A 802 -18.33 8.37 9.79
C TYR A 802 -17.13 8.11 10.70
N THR A 803 -16.72 9.18 11.35
CA THR A 803 -15.68 9.14 12.38
C THR A 803 -16.21 9.90 13.60
N PHE A 804 -16.03 9.35 14.76
CA PHE A 804 -16.34 10.01 16.01
C PHE A 804 -15.14 9.90 16.94
N SER A 805 -14.82 10.96 17.69
CA SER A 805 -13.82 10.90 18.76
C SER A 805 -14.23 11.75 19.95
N ALA A 806 -13.88 11.26 21.13
CA ALA A 806 -14.04 11.93 22.40
C ALA A 806 -12.68 11.99 23.12
N ASN A 807 -12.34 13.13 23.68
CA ASN A 807 -11.12 13.31 24.44
C ASN A 807 -11.45 14.04 25.75
N TYR A 808 -10.88 13.56 26.83
CA TYR A 808 -10.93 14.18 28.15
C TYR A 808 -9.51 14.50 28.59
N THR A 809 -9.27 15.72 29.01
CA THR A 809 -7.95 16.20 29.45
C THR A 809 -8.09 16.93 30.76
N PHE A 810 -7.28 16.59 31.74
CA PHE A 810 -7.28 17.21 33.05
C PHE A 810 -5.86 17.30 33.63
N ASN A 811 -5.74 18.13 34.65
CA ASN A 811 -4.53 18.24 35.47
C ASN A 811 -4.84 17.71 36.88
N PRO A 812 -4.22 16.61 37.32
CA PRO A 812 -4.59 15.96 38.60
C PRO A 812 -4.24 16.77 39.82
N GLU A 813 -3.24 17.63 39.74
CA GLU A 813 -2.74 18.39 40.90
C GLU A 813 -3.35 19.80 40.99
N ASN A 814 -4.21 20.17 40.05
CA ASN A 814 -4.36 21.55 39.78
C ASN A 814 -5.63 22.20 40.09
N THR A 815 -5.40 23.33 40.65
CA THR A 815 -6.36 24.37 40.91
C THR A 815 -6.45 25.44 39.83
N HIS A 816 -5.58 25.44 38.80
CA HIS A 816 -5.44 26.55 37.86
C HIS A 816 -5.95 26.23 36.42
N PHE A 817 -5.99 24.95 36.02
CA PHE A 817 -6.51 24.52 34.74
C PHE A 817 -7.89 23.86 34.88
N SER A 818 -8.79 24.26 34.03
CA SER A 818 -10.07 23.58 33.90
C SER A 818 -9.92 22.29 33.11
N ASP A 819 -10.59 21.23 33.57
CA ASP A 819 -10.70 20.01 32.78
C ASP A 819 -11.45 20.32 31.49
N LEU A 820 -11.02 19.65 30.42
CA LEU A 820 -11.59 19.83 29.09
C LEU A 820 -12.13 18.50 28.58
N ILE A 821 -13.38 18.51 28.13
CA ILE A 821 -13.93 17.43 27.30
C ILE A 821 -14.15 17.98 25.90
N SER A 822 -13.79 17.18 24.90
CA SER A 822 -13.99 17.52 23.49
C SER A 822 -14.52 16.34 22.71
N PHE A 823 -15.44 16.64 21.80
CA PHE A 823 -16.01 15.68 20.86
C PHE A 823 -15.79 16.18 19.44
N TYR A 824 -15.53 15.24 18.53
CA TYR A 824 -15.44 15.49 17.12
C TYR A 824 -16.18 14.41 16.37
N GLY A 825 -17.00 14.81 15.42
CA GLY A 825 -17.70 13.92 14.51
C GLY A 825 -17.54 14.37 13.06
N GLN A 826 -17.43 13.41 12.16
CA GLN A 826 -17.37 13.64 10.72
C GLN A 826 -18.17 12.55 10.01
N ALA A 827 -18.92 12.92 8.98
CA ALA A 827 -19.64 11.98 8.15
C ALA A 827 -19.40 12.27 6.66
N TYR A 828 -19.25 11.20 5.91
CA TYR A 828 -19.24 11.18 4.46
C TYR A 828 -20.57 10.65 3.95
N LEU A 829 -21.18 11.35 3.03
CA LEU A 829 -22.44 10.99 2.41
C LEU A 829 -22.29 11.08 0.88
N PRO A 830 -23.05 10.27 0.12
CA PRO A 830 -23.06 10.38 -1.33
C PRO A 830 -23.61 11.76 -1.74
N GLY A 831 -23.02 12.34 -2.77
CA GLY A 831 -23.52 13.57 -3.38
C GLY A 831 -24.67 13.31 -4.36
N PHE A 832 -25.13 14.37 -5.01
CA PHE A 832 -26.27 14.33 -5.95
C PHE A 832 -25.93 13.68 -7.31
N ALA A 833 -24.66 13.47 -7.61
CA ALA A 833 -24.20 12.80 -8.82
C ALA A 833 -23.12 11.75 -8.51
N PRO A 834 -22.84 10.81 -9.43
CA PRO A 834 -21.79 9.83 -9.26
C PRO A 834 -20.44 10.48 -8.88
N HIS A 835 -19.74 9.87 -7.92
CA HIS A 835 -18.44 10.33 -7.41
C HIS A 835 -18.43 11.68 -6.70
N ASN A 836 -19.56 12.35 -6.54
CA ASN A 836 -19.69 13.51 -5.67
C ASN A 836 -19.78 13.06 -4.22
N SER A 837 -19.36 13.93 -3.30
CA SER A 837 -19.39 13.62 -1.87
C SER A 837 -19.84 14.85 -1.08
N VAL A 838 -20.64 14.61 -0.07
CA VAL A 838 -20.92 15.58 1.00
C VAL A 838 -20.10 15.18 2.21
N LEU A 839 -19.35 16.12 2.74
CA LEU A 839 -18.60 15.98 3.98
C LEU A 839 -19.17 16.95 5.00
N VAL A 840 -19.66 16.45 6.11
CA VAL A 840 -20.08 17.25 7.26
C VAL A 840 -19.22 16.91 8.47
N ALA A 841 -18.83 17.90 9.23
CA ALA A 841 -18.07 17.70 10.45
C ALA A 841 -18.54 18.65 11.53
N ALA A 842 -18.42 18.23 12.77
CA ALA A 842 -18.76 19.03 13.95
C ALA A 842 -17.74 18.78 15.06
N THR A 843 -17.47 19.81 15.83
CA THR A 843 -16.73 19.68 17.08
C THR A 843 -17.45 20.43 18.20
N TYR A 844 -17.38 19.86 19.37
CA TYR A 844 -17.83 20.49 20.61
C TYR A 844 -16.78 20.29 21.68
N GLN A 845 -16.43 21.35 22.35
CA GLN A 845 -15.56 21.26 23.53
C GLN A 845 -16.05 22.20 24.63
N THR A 846 -15.89 21.76 25.84
CA THR A 846 -16.26 22.55 27.01
C THR A 846 -15.39 22.21 28.23
N SER A 847 -15.25 23.19 29.11
CA SER A 847 -14.64 22.96 30.42
C SER A 847 -15.63 22.28 31.36
N ILE A 848 -15.11 21.30 32.13
CA ILE A 848 -15.86 20.66 33.20
C ILE A 848 -15.37 21.23 34.53
N GLY A 849 -16.28 21.48 35.46
CA GLY A 849 -15.95 21.96 36.81
C GLY A 849 -15.74 23.46 36.94
N GLY A 850 -16.09 24.22 35.91
CA GLY A 850 -15.92 25.69 35.88
C GLY A 850 -14.50 26.18 35.75
N TYR A 851 -14.36 27.47 35.67
CA TYR A 851 -13.02 28.10 35.63
C TYR A 851 -12.45 28.18 37.05
N LYS A 852 -11.37 27.54 37.32
CA LYS A 852 -10.67 27.53 38.61
C LYS A 852 -9.70 28.71 38.74
N PHE A 853 -10.18 29.95 38.51
CA PHE A 853 -9.30 31.12 38.50
C PHE A 853 -9.53 32.08 39.69
N PRO A 854 -8.45 32.64 40.25
CA PRO A 854 -8.54 33.85 40.99
C PRO A 854 -9.04 34.99 40.07
N SER A 855 -9.95 35.84 40.54
CA SER A 855 -10.45 36.98 39.83
C SER A 855 -9.33 37.89 39.29
N GLY A 856 -9.25 38.08 37.99
CA GLY A 856 -8.33 39.00 37.36
C GLY A 856 -7.37 38.41 36.33
N TYR A 857 -7.30 37.10 36.15
CA TYR A 857 -6.44 36.47 35.16
C TYR A 857 -7.23 35.80 34.05
N ALA A 858 -6.68 35.82 32.82
CA ALA A 858 -7.23 35.04 31.71
C ALA A 858 -7.19 33.53 32.01
N PRO A 859 -8.25 32.79 31.74
CA PRO A 859 -8.31 31.38 32.04
C PRO A 859 -7.27 30.61 31.24
N LEU A 860 -6.39 29.91 31.96
CA LEU A 860 -5.54 28.89 31.36
C LEU A 860 -6.41 27.66 31.06
N SER A 861 -6.46 27.26 29.82
CA SER A 861 -7.27 26.09 29.43
C SER A 861 -6.54 25.27 28.40
N TYR A 862 -6.75 23.95 28.49
CA TYR A 862 -6.39 23.08 27.38
C TYR A 862 -7.31 23.40 26.19
N LYS A 863 -6.74 23.52 25.01
CA LYS A 863 -7.48 23.72 23.78
C LYS A 863 -7.35 22.51 22.90
N SER A 864 -8.45 22.13 22.27
CA SER A 864 -8.47 21.17 21.20
C SER A 864 -9.23 21.80 20.03
N THR A 865 -8.55 22.51 19.17
CA THR A 865 -9.15 23.22 18.03
C THR A 865 -9.08 22.37 16.76
N ARG A 866 -9.98 21.39 16.64
CA ARG A 866 -9.97 20.49 15.47
C ARG A 866 -10.63 21.09 14.23
N LEU A 867 -11.61 21.95 14.38
CA LEU A 867 -12.30 22.63 13.27
C LEU A 867 -12.21 24.14 13.48
N VAL A 868 -11.22 24.77 12.91
CA VAL A 868 -11.16 26.23 12.84
C VAL A 868 -11.80 26.66 11.52
N PRO A 869 -12.78 27.58 11.52
CA PRO A 869 -13.32 28.11 10.29
C PRO A 869 -12.21 28.68 9.39
N ARG A 870 -12.28 28.35 8.12
CA ARG A 870 -11.26 28.76 7.14
C ARG A 870 -11.19 30.29 7.02
N GLY A 871 -9.98 30.83 7.04
CA GLY A 871 -9.74 32.28 7.15
C GLY A 871 -9.46 32.74 8.56
N PHE A 872 -9.63 31.89 9.58
CA PHE A 872 -9.26 32.16 10.96
C PHE A 872 -8.15 31.22 11.41
N THR A 873 -7.47 31.59 12.47
CA THR A 873 -6.43 30.77 13.11
C THR A 873 -6.88 30.25 14.46
N SER A 874 -6.19 29.25 15.01
CA SER A 874 -6.46 28.78 16.38
C SER A 874 -6.21 29.86 17.44
N ALA A 875 -5.41 30.87 17.13
CA ALA A 875 -5.18 32.02 17.99
C ALA A 875 -6.40 32.93 18.13
N ASP A 876 -7.27 32.97 17.12
CA ASP A 876 -8.49 33.78 17.15
C ASP A 876 -9.56 33.18 18.07
N ILE A 877 -9.41 31.92 18.45
CA ILE A 877 -10.31 31.17 19.33
C ILE A 877 -9.69 31.10 20.71
N VAL A 878 -10.05 32.00 21.58
CA VAL A 878 -9.46 32.16 22.93
C VAL A 878 -10.17 31.35 24.01
N SER A 879 -11.26 30.66 23.67
CA SER A 879 -12.09 29.98 24.65
C SER A 879 -12.05 28.47 24.51
N ASN A 880 -12.15 27.76 25.62
CA ASN A 880 -12.34 26.31 25.67
C ASN A 880 -13.81 25.87 25.55
N ASN A 881 -14.76 26.80 25.65
CA ASN A 881 -16.17 26.55 25.29
C ASN A 881 -16.36 26.90 23.81
N TYR A 882 -16.30 25.88 22.99
CA TYR A 882 -16.22 26.01 21.54
C TYR A 882 -17.09 24.98 20.83
N THR A 883 -17.85 25.44 19.86
CA THR A 883 -18.63 24.57 18.97
C THR A 883 -18.38 25.02 17.55
N ALA A 884 -18.08 24.09 16.66
CA ALA A 884 -17.95 24.39 15.24
C ALA A 884 -18.61 23.34 14.35
N PHE A 885 -19.04 23.80 13.19
CA PHE A 885 -19.62 22.98 12.12
C PHE A 885 -18.92 23.30 10.82
N GLN A 886 -18.73 22.27 10.01
CA GLN A 886 -18.20 22.39 8.66
C GLN A 886 -19.05 21.54 7.72
N ALA A 887 -19.39 22.10 6.56
CA ALA A 887 -20.03 21.36 5.47
C ALA A 887 -19.29 21.63 4.16
N ASN A 888 -19.06 20.58 3.41
CA ASN A 888 -18.37 20.64 2.13
C ASN A 888 -19.11 19.76 1.11
N TYR A 889 -19.28 20.29 -0.10
CA TYR A 889 -19.72 19.53 -1.26
C TYR A 889 -18.58 19.43 -2.24
N GLN A 890 -18.16 18.22 -2.55
CA GLN A 890 -17.02 17.93 -3.38
C GLN A 890 -17.46 17.24 -4.67
N LEU A 891 -16.90 17.67 -5.81
CA LEU A 891 -17.20 17.07 -7.10
C LEU A 891 -15.98 17.03 -8.01
N PRO A 892 -15.80 15.96 -8.81
CA PRO A 892 -14.83 15.93 -9.89
C PRO A 892 -15.40 16.71 -11.07
N VAL A 893 -14.64 17.70 -11.58
CA VAL A 893 -15.13 18.59 -12.64
C VAL A 893 -14.51 18.24 -13.99
N TRP A 894 -13.23 17.94 -13.99
CA TRP A 894 -12.51 17.75 -15.22
C TRP A 894 -11.36 16.76 -15.05
N TYR A 895 -11.16 15.97 -16.10
CA TYR A 895 -10.04 15.04 -16.27
C TYR A 895 -9.18 15.52 -17.45
N PRO A 896 -8.28 16.50 -17.23
CA PRO A 896 -7.49 17.09 -18.32
C PRO A 896 -6.57 16.08 -18.99
N GLU A 897 -5.99 15.16 -18.19
CA GLU A 897 -5.03 14.14 -18.59
C GLU A 897 -3.90 14.72 -19.45
N GLY A 898 -3.40 15.85 -19.02
CA GLY A 898 -2.37 16.62 -19.71
C GLY A 898 -1.45 17.32 -18.73
N GLY A 899 -0.35 17.84 -19.22
CA GLY A 899 0.63 18.48 -18.36
C GLY A 899 1.71 19.26 -19.09
N ILE A 900 2.72 19.65 -18.32
CA ILE A 900 3.86 20.43 -18.80
C ILE A 900 5.06 19.49 -18.95
N GLY A 901 5.25 18.99 -20.16
CA GLY A 901 6.35 18.08 -20.49
C GLY A 901 6.39 16.85 -19.56
N SER A 902 7.60 16.48 -19.08
CA SER A 902 7.77 15.37 -18.13
C SER A 902 7.68 15.81 -16.67
N VAL A 903 7.35 17.08 -16.39
CA VAL A 903 7.46 17.63 -15.03
C VAL A 903 6.19 17.42 -14.24
N ILE A 904 5.02 17.77 -14.81
CA ILE A 904 3.73 17.67 -14.15
C ILE A 904 2.72 17.09 -15.13
N TYR A 905 1.92 16.14 -14.65
CA TYR A 905 0.76 15.57 -15.35
C TYR A 905 -0.47 15.65 -14.46
N ILE A 906 -1.47 16.43 -14.87
CA ILE A 906 -2.71 16.66 -14.14
C ILE A 906 -3.74 15.60 -14.54
N LYS A 907 -4.16 14.78 -13.58
CA LYS A 907 -5.09 13.67 -13.79
C LYS A 907 -6.54 14.11 -13.64
N ARG A 908 -6.82 14.90 -12.58
CA ARG A 908 -8.17 15.28 -12.22
C ARG A 908 -8.16 16.66 -11.56
N ILE A 909 -9.17 17.45 -11.87
CA ILE A 909 -9.50 18.69 -11.17
C ILE A 909 -10.82 18.50 -10.44
N ARG A 910 -10.83 18.81 -9.15
CA ARG A 910 -11.99 18.74 -8.27
C ARG A 910 -12.32 20.12 -7.76
N LEU A 911 -13.59 20.37 -7.54
CA LEU A 911 -14.07 21.53 -6.81
C LEU A 911 -14.62 21.12 -5.46
N ASN A 912 -14.46 21.98 -4.49
CA ASN A 912 -15.10 21.90 -3.19
C ASN A 912 -15.81 23.23 -2.94
N ALA A 913 -17.09 23.21 -2.62
CA ALA A 913 -17.83 24.35 -2.09
C ALA A 913 -18.10 24.06 -0.60
N GLY A 914 -17.81 25.01 0.26
CA GLY A 914 -17.91 24.75 1.68
C GLY A 914 -18.24 25.97 2.52
N GLY A 915 -18.76 25.69 3.70
CA GLY A 915 -19.05 26.69 4.71
C GLY A 915 -18.68 26.18 6.10
N ASP A 916 -18.20 27.07 6.92
CA ASP A 916 -17.79 26.83 8.28
C ASP A 916 -18.51 27.80 9.22
N TYR A 917 -18.84 27.33 10.38
CA TYR A 917 -19.44 28.13 11.45
C TYR A 917 -18.81 27.72 12.77
N ALA A 918 -18.48 28.70 13.61
CA ALA A 918 -18.08 28.43 14.97
C ALA A 918 -18.65 29.46 15.93
N GLN A 919 -18.91 29.02 17.14
CA GLN A 919 -19.25 29.85 18.27
C GLN A 919 -18.43 29.49 19.50
N PHE A 920 -18.02 30.51 20.23
CA PHE A 920 -17.24 30.33 21.45
C PHE A 920 -17.50 31.48 22.43
N ARG A 921 -17.21 31.20 23.69
CA ARG A 921 -17.24 32.24 24.73
C ARG A 921 -15.94 33.02 24.70
N ASP A 922 -16.03 34.30 24.44
CA ASP A 922 -14.89 35.21 24.53
C ASP A 922 -14.95 35.94 25.88
N VAL A 923 -13.78 36.02 26.55
CA VAL A 923 -13.63 36.70 27.84
C VAL A 923 -13.03 38.06 27.58
N GLY A 924 -13.87 39.03 27.37
CA GLY A 924 -13.50 40.44 27.22
C GLY A 924 -13.53 41.24 28.53
N ARG A 925 -13.06 42.48 28.51
CA ARG A 925 -13.07 43.40 29.65
C ARG A 925 -14.47 43.70 30.25
N GLY A 926 -15.55 43.35 29.52
CA GLY A 926 -16.95 43.55 29.93
C GLY A 926 -17.67 42.30 30.36
N GLY A 927 -17.00 41.16 30.55
CA GLY A 927 -17.61 39.90 30.88
C GLY A 927 -17.54 38.84 29.78
N MET A 928 -18.19 37.68 29.99
CA MET A 928 -18.26 36.61 28.99
C MET A 928 -19.32 36.90 27.94
N THR A 929 -18.88 37.01 26.69
CA THR A 929 -19.80 37.20 25.54
C THR A 929 -19.64 36.05 24.57
N TRP A 930 -20.76 35.68 23.86
CA TRP A 930 -20.68 34.69 22.79
C TRP A 930 -20.22 35.39 21.51
N ARG A 931 -19.07 34.92 20.97
CA ARG A 931 -18.57 35.32 19.66
C ARG A 931 -18.95 34.25 18.64
N ARG A 932 -19.36 34.68 17.47
CA ARG A 932 -19.73 33.85 16.34
C ARG A 932 -18.88 34.23 15.14
N ILE A 933 -18.29 33.25 14.50
CA ILE A 933 -17.50 33.41 13.30
C ILE A 933 -17.96 32.41 12.25
N TRP A 934 -17.89 32.76 11.02
CA TRP A 934 -18.24 31.91 9.91
C TRP A 934 -17.36 32.19 8.69
N SER A 935 -17.26 31.29 7.78
CA SER A 935 -16.67 31.50 6.47
C SER A 935 -17.39 30.69 5.41
N VAL A 936 -17.42 31.21 4.19
CA VAL A 936 -17.97 30.50 3.01
C VAL A 936 -16.98 30.64 1.87
N GLY A 937 -16.84 29.61 1.07
CA GLY A 937 -15.93 29.65 -0.05
C GLY A 937 -15.77 28.33 -0.75
N GLY A 938 -14.65 28.14 -1.41
CA GLY A 938 -14.37 26.92 -2.12
C GLY A 938 -12.90 26.67 -2.38
N ASP A 939 -12.62 25.46 -2.81
CA ASP A 939 -11.30 25.00 -3.20
C ASP A 939 -11.31 24.51 -4.64
N ILE A 940 -10.23 24.78 -5.36
CA ILE A 940 -9.88 24.08 -6.60
C ILE A 940 -8.74 23.14 -6.25
N VAL A 941 -8.93 21.87 -6.53
CA VAL A 941 -8.01 20.80 -6.14
C VAL A 941 -7.51 20.09 -7.39
N PHE A 942 -6.19 20.01 -7.54
CA PHE A 942 -5.49 19.38 -8.64
C PHE A 942 -4.85 18.08 -8.17
N ASP A 943 -5.30 16.96 -8.70
CA ASP A 943 -4.63 15.67 -8.51
C ASP A 943 -3.63 15.47 -9.65
N PHE A 944 -2.33 15.36 -9.34
CA PHE A 944 -1.27 15.33 -10.34
C PHE A 944 -0.15 14.36 -9.99
N ASN A 945 0.60 13.93 -11.00
CA ASN A 945 1.86 13.21 -10.84
C ASN A 945 3.02 14.05 -11.37
N ALA A 946 4.15 14.00 -10.66
CA ALA A 946 5.39 14.65 -11.09
C ALA A 946 6.36 13.62 -11.72
N PHE A 947 7.16 14.04 -12.69
CA PHE A 947 8.28 13.29 -13.28
C PHE A 947 7.92 11.90 -13.80
N ARG A 948 6.70 11.70 -14.32
CA ARG A 948 6.19 10.40 -14.80
C ARG A 948 6.26 9.30 -13.73
N GLN A 949 6.01 9.67 -12.47
CA GLN A 949 5.88 8.69 -11.40
C GLN A 949 4.56 7.92 -11.53
N PRO A 950 4.50 6.66 -11.03
CA PRO A 950 3.30 5.83 -11.17
C PRO A 950 2.09 6.40 -10.43
N ALA A 951 0.91 5.83 -10.69
CA ALA A 951 -0.35 6.26 -10.10
C ALA A 951 -0.35 6.31 -8.57
N SER A 952 0.41 5.43 -7.93
CA SER A 952 0.61 5.39 -6.47
C SER A 952 1.29 6.63 -5.89
N ALA A 953 1.97 7.43 -6.73
CA ALA A 953 2.66 8.66 -6.33
C ALA A 953 1.87 9.92 -6.73
N THR A 954 0.54 9.84 -6.82
CA THR A 954 -0.31 11.01 -7.10
C THR A 954 -0.28 11.96 -5.91
N SER A 955 0.01 13.22 -6.19
CA SER A 955 0.01 14.34 -5.22
C SER A 955 -1.19 15.24 -5.47
N THR A 956 -1.55 16.01 -4.46
CA THR A 956 -2.69 16.92 -4.52
C THR A 956 -2.22 18.34 -4.23
N PHE A 957 -2.59 19.29 -5.10
CA PHE A 957 -2.41 20.72 -4.87
C PHE A 957 -3.78 21.38 -4.75
N LYS A 958 -3.96 22.17 -3.71
CA LYS A 958 -5.24 22.83 -3.39
C LYS A 958 -5.07 24.35 -3.35
N LEU A 959 -5.93 25.04 -4.07
CA LEU A 959 -6.12 26.49 -3.99
C LEU A 959 -7.44 26.76 -3.27
N SER A 960 -7.39 27.52 -2.19
CA SER A 960 -8.56 27.84 -1.35
C SER A 960 -8.86 29.32 -1.39
N CYS A 961 -10.14 29.66 -1.52
CA CYS A 961 -10.65 31.03 -1.38
C CYS A 961 -11.89 31.02 -0.49
N TYR A 962 -11.77 31.58 0.69
CA TYR A 962 -12.85 31.67 1.67
C TYR A 962 -13.03 33.13 2.12
N HIS A 963 -14.27 33.53 2.23
CA HIS A 963 -14.65 34.83 2.78
C HIS A 963 -15.02 34.65 4.25
N PRO A 964 -14.20 35.12 5.20
CA PRO A 964 -14.51 35.07 6.62
C PRO A 964 -15.49 36.18 7.02
N SER A 965 -16.22 35.99 8.11
CA SER A 965 -17.01 37.01 8.74
C SER A 965 -16.12 38.16 9.25
N SER A 966 -16.68 39.36 9.41
CA SER A 966 -15.93 40.52 9.89
C SER A 966 -15.19 40.22 11.20
N GLY A 967 -13.88 40.42 11.22
CA GLY A 967 -12.98 40.09 12.34
C GLY A 967 -12.07 38.91 12.13
N GLY A 968 -11.97 38.41 10.88
CA GLY A 968 -10.99 37.39 10.42
C GLY A 968 -9.88 38.02 9.59
#